data_7157340099bdd982f9d07a77a6877593
#
_entry.id   7157340099bdd982f9d07a77a6877593
#
_cell.length_a   1.000
_cell.length_b   1.000
_cell.length_c   1.000
_cell.angle_alpha   90.00
_cell.angle_beta   90.00
_cell.angle_gamma   90.00
#
_symmetry.space_group_name_H-M   'P 1'
#
loop_
_entity.id
_entity.type
_entity.pdbx_description
1 polymer ?
#
loop_
_entity_poly.entity_id
_entity_poly.type
_entity_poly.pdbx_seq_one_letter_code
_entity_poly.pdbx_strand_id
1 'polypeptide(L)'
;MTMNAQSLNLSWAKQFAGPSNQKPENSIVDNAGNIISVGFFEGITDFDPNSGSVVLSSLGVKDGYISKLTPNGDYLFAIALGSTLDDIVYDVSVDGANNIYVTGEFRGTVNFDPTGTGTGSPTTLTSFSGVNAFVAKYNPTGGLLWVRKIANNGTSGGESGRAIHADIDGNVVSTGVQTGIVDFDPGAGVAESGPTSGTAAYIQKLNTDGAYVWAKTFTNNWAAPSKIVQDAAGNVFSMGIFYSNMDFDPGAGSFILNGQYYDNYILKLNNLGNFVWAKHLTSAGTVNGDDMQFDSQGNIYIVGGYNGTTDFNPDLVAAESLTAPSGYYRAYLLKLNSLGLFQWVKLLAPNATSRAYLLQIDGEDNLHIAGTFQGSSDFDPDPLYEFPLTGASTWSDDIFVTRLDADANFVTAHKFGGTNAESVNGFVVHPETRLTYITGFFSATVNFDPSGGNVSLTANGGNDAYMLRLTQCDATTFNFNESACGSYNFNGTIYTESGVYEALLTSIAGCDSLVTVDLEIFQSTVTDVQLTTTNVITYNDVVYSQTGNYTQTLESINGCDSIIYIEVFILQDGWPLSVEGEDIVNAVPGQSYQWVDCNNNNAPIPGATEQSFTPTQSGNYAVIVYGNVGQVMSDCVQFTYVGIEDKEQTSLRVYPNPFNDVINIDTDQSNAMYAITDISGRRVKEGMLNQRQLSLNDLSSGTYTLQVFTSEANFALKIVKQ
;
A
#
# COMPACT_ATOMS: atom_id res chain seq x y z
N MET A 1 -3.95 3.43 -29.26
CA MET A 1 -4.41 2.83 -28.00
C MET A 1 -5.00 3.97 -27.20
N THR A 2 -6.30 3.98 -26.97
CA THR A 2 -6.93 4.93 -26.07
C THR A 2 -6.44 4.59 -24.66
N MET A 3 -5.53 5.40 -24.13
CA MET A 3 -5.24 5.37 -22.69
C MET A 3 -6.57 5.65 -21.98
N ASN A 4 -7.09 4.66 -21.27
CA ASN A 4 -8.14 4.93 -20.30
C ASN A 4 -7.50 5.79 -19.21
N ALA A 5 -7.73 7.10 -19.27
CA ALA A 5 -7.31 8.02 -18.23
C ALA A 5 -7.88 7.49 -16.89
N GLN A 6 -7.02 7.39 -15.91
CA GLN A 6 -7.38 6.96 -14.58
C GLN A 6 -8.45 7.89 -14.02
N SER A 7 -9.63 7.38 -13.68
CA SER A 7 -10.70 8.23 -13.15
C SER A 7 -10.40 8.59 -11.68
N LEU A 8 -10.40 9.88 -11.40
CA LEU A 8 -10.38 10.39 -10.03
C LEU A 8 -11.84 10.46 -9.55
N ASN A 9 -12.17 9.68 -8.54
CA ASN A 9 -13.54 9.58 -8.03
C ASN A 9 -13.69 10.38 -6.74
N LEU A 10 -14.72 11.21 -6.66
CA LEU A 10 -15.07 11.92 -5.45
C LEU A 10 -15.70 10.97 -4.42
N SER A 11 -15.03 10.79 -3.28
CA SER A 11 -15.59 10.03 -2.15
C SER A 11 -16.58 10.89 -1.36
N TRP A 12 -16.19 12.13 -1.08
CA TRP A 12 -17.04 13.12 -0.43
C TRP A 12 -16.51 14.54 -0.64
N ALA A 13 -17.44 15.51 -0.59
CA ALA A 13 -17.15 16.93 -0.53
C ALA A 13 -17.77 17.51 0.75
N LYS A 14 -17.02 18.30 1.49
CA LYS A 14 -17.40 18.94 2.74
C LYS A 14 -17.17 20.44 2.65
N GLN A 15 -17.89 21.20 3.45
CA GLN A 15 -17.85 22.67 3.48
C GLN A 15 -17.85 23.14 4.94
N PHE A 16 -16.97 24.08 5.26
CA PHE A 16 -17.12 24.91 6.45
C PHE A 16 -17.86 26.16 6.02
N ALA A 17 -19.05 26.33 6.55
CA ALA A 17 -19.97 27.32 6.06
C ALA A 17 -20.21 28.46 7.05
N GLY A 18 -20.25 29.68 6.53
CA GLY A 18 -20.54 30.88 7.30
C GLY A 18 -20.98 32.03 6.43
N PRO A 19 -21.55 33.11 6.99
CA PRO A 19 -22.01 34.27 6.22
C PRO A 19 -20.87 35.16 5.71
N SER A 20 -19.63 34.92 6.11
CA SER A 20 -18.43 35.67 5.77
C SER A 20 -17.36 34.75 5.13
N ASN A 21 -16.11 35.17 5.09
CA ASN A 21 -15.06 34.39 4.44
C ASN A 21 -14.47 33.32 5.38
N GLN A 22 -14.27 32.11 4.85
CA GLN A 22 -13.46 31.06 5.43
C GLN A 22 -12.37 30.71 4.43
N LYS A 23 -11.11 30.84 4.83
CA LYS A 23 -9.97 30.58 3.96
C LYS A 23 -9.01 29.61 4.63
N PRO A 24 -8.93 28.35 4.16
CA PRO A 24 -7.80 27.50 4.45
C PRO A 24 -6.52 28.10 3.87
N GLU A 25 -5.41 28.07 4.60
CA GLU A 25 -4.09 28.45 4.09
C GLU A 25 -3.24 27.23 3.80
N ASN A 26 -3.37 26.16 4.59
CA ASN A 26 -2.74 24.87 4.33
C ASN A 26 -3.52 23.72 4.99
N SER A 27 -3.21 22.50 4.56
CA SER A 27 -3.73 21.25 5.17
C SER A 27 -2.72 20.14 5.07
N ILE A 28 -2.76 19.25 6.07
CA ILE A 28 -1.91 18.05 6.14
C ILE A 28 -2.73 16.85 6.63
N VAL A 29 -2.23 15.65 6.41
CA VAL A 29 -2.79 14.40 6.96
C VAL A 29 -1.84 13.84 8.01
N ASP A 30 -2.36 13.47 9.19
CA ASP A 30 -1.57 12.79 10.21
C ASP A 30 -1.38 11.29 9.88
N ASN A 31 -0.53 10.58 10.65
CA ASN A 31 -0.25 9.16 10.42
C ASN A 31 -1.48 8.24 10.63
N ALA A 32 -2.57 8.75 11.21
CA ALA A 32 -3.84 8.04 11.34
C ALA A 32 -4.82 8.36 10.18
N GLY A 33 -4.38 9.16 9.22
CA GLY A 33 -5.17 9.59 8.08
C GLY A 33 -6.15 10.74 8.38
N ASN A 34 -6.11 11.35 9.57
CA ASN A 34 -6.97 12.48 9.89
C ASN A 34 -6.45 13.74 9.19
N ILE A 35 -7.39 14.57 8.72
CA ILE A 35 -7.09 15.78 7.98
C ILE A 35 -7.04 16.94 8.97
N ILE A 36 -5.96 17.70 8.93
CA ILE A 36 -5.77 18.91 9.71
C ILE A 36 -5.72 20.09 8.74
N SER A 37 -6.59 21.06 8.92
CA SER A 37 -6.62 22.29 8.11
C SER A 37 -6.43 23.51 9.01
N VAL A 38 -5.63 24.45 8.52
CA VAL A 38 -5.37 25.72 9.18
C VAL A 38 -5.65 26.87 8.23
N GLY A 39 -5.93 28.02 8.78
CA GLY A 39 -6.21 29.22 8.01
C GLY A 39 -6.81 30.33 8.87
N PHE A 40 -7.75 31.08 8.29
CA PHE A 40 -8.53 32.07 9.03
C PHE A 40 -10.01 32.00 8.67
N PHE A 41 -10.86 32.51 9.55
CA PHE A 41 -12.29 32.69 9.31
C PHE A 41 -12.76 34.06 9.81
N GLU A 42 -13.84 34.54 9.23
CA GLU A 42 -14.48 35.80 9.57
C GLU A 42 -15.90 35.54 10.08
N GLY A 43 -16.31 36.27 11.11
CA GLY A 43 -17.65 36.19 11.67
C GLY A 43 -17.97 34.83 12.32
N ILE A 44 -19.09 34.27 11.97
CA ILE A 44 -19.59 33.01 12.53
C ILE A 44 -19.41 31.88 11.52
N THR A 45 -18.77 30.78 11.92
CA THR A 45 -18.50 29.64 11.04
C THR A 45 -18.82 28.32 11.75
N ASP A 46 -19.53 27.43 11.08
CA ASP A 46 -19.73 26.05 11.53
C ASP A 46 -18.59 25.17 11.03
N PHE A 47 -17.85 24.59 11.96
CA PHE A 47 -16.71 23.71 11.69
C PHE A 47 -17.07 22.22 11.74
N ASP A 48 -18.33 21.84 12.02
CA ASP A 48 -18.78 20.47 11.79
C ASP A 48 -19.44 20.37 10.40
N PRO A 49 -18.77 19.79 9.43
CA PRO A 49 -19.30 19.72 8.06
C PRO A 49 -20.41 18.69 7.87
N ASN A 50 -20.87 18.03 8.94
CA ASN A 50 -21.94 17.03 8.94
C ASN A 50 -23.23 17.62 9.48
N SER A 51 -24.14 16.76 9.98
CA SER A 51 -25.41 17.18 10.56
C SER A 51 -25.32 17.75 11.99
N GLY A 52 -24.10 17.73 12.57
CA GLY A 52 -23.82 18.41 13.83
C GLY A 52 -23.68 19.92 13.64
N SER A 53 -23.34 20.63 14.71
CA SER A 53 -23.01 22.05 14.64
C SER A 53 -21.98 22.40 15.70
N VAL A 54 -20.82 22.88 15.26
CA VAL A 54 -19.74 23.39 16.12
C VAL A 54 -19.41 24.79 15.65
N VAL A 55 -20.10 25.76 16.19
CA VAL A 55 -20.02 27.14 15.77
C VAL A 55 -18.93 27.86 16.54
N LEU A 56 -17.94 28.40 15.79
CA LEU A 56 -16.95 29.35 16.30
C LEU A 56 -17.29 30.76 15.78
N SER A 57 -16.94 31.76 16.57
CA SER A 57 -17.13 33.17 16.23
C SER A 57 -15.81 33.89 16.32
N SER A 58 -15.40 34.62 15.26
CA SER A 58 -14.23 35.46 15.33
C SER A 58 -14.43 36.63 16.29
N LEU A 59 -13.37 36.96 17.02
CA LEU A 59 -13.33 38.09 17.93
C LEU A 59 -12.97 39.40 17.19
N GLY A 60 -12.13 39.27 16.16
CA GLY A 60 -11.73 40.30 15.22
C GLY A 60 -12.42 40.21 13.87
N VAL A 61 -11.80 40.78 12.85
CA VAL A 61 -12.23 40.58 11.46
C VAL A 61 -11.83 39.18 11.04
N LYS A 62 -10.57 38.79 11.26
CA LYS A 62 -10.01 37.48 10.95
C LYS A 62 -9.48 36.84 12.21
N ASP A 63 -9.92 35.65 12.52
CA ASP A 63 -9.30 34.80 13.56
C ASP A 63 -8.71 33.57 12.88
N GLY A 64 -7.50 33.18 13.31
CA GLY A 64 -6.88 31.92 12.88
C GLY A 64 -7.67 30.70 13.37
N TYR A 65 -7.59 29.60 12.65
CA TYR A 65 -8.18 28.34 13.10
C TYR A 65 -7.24 27.14 12.88
N ILE A 66 -7.47 26.11 13.68
CA ILE A 66 -6.98 24.74 13.48
C ILE A 66 -8.20 23.83 13.54
N SER A 67 -8.46 23.07 12.51
CA SER A 67 -9.54 22.09 12.48
C SER A 67 -8.98 20.70 12.17
N LYS A 68 -9.62 19.67 12.73
CA LYS A 68 -9.25 18.26 12.48
C LYS A 68 -10.50 17.44 12.23
N LEU A 69 -10.47 16.67 11.14
CA LEU A 69 -11.52 15.73 10.74
C LEU A 69 -10.93 14.32 10.62
N THR A 70 -11.78 13.30 10.77
CA THR A 70 -11.42 11.91 10.45
C THR A 70 -11.20 11.74 8.94
N PRO A 71 -10.63 10.61 8.48
CA PRO A 71 -10.53 10.30 7.05
C PRO A 71 -11.90 10.28 6.32
N ASN A 72 -12.99 10.09 7.05
CA ASN A 72 -14.34 10.11 6.49
C ASN A 72 -15.02 11.50 6.52
N GLY A 73 -14.28 12.52 6.96
CA GLY A 73 -14.80 13.88 7.07
C GLY A 73 -15.66 14.13 8.31
N ASP A 74 -15.54 13.28 9.36
CA ASP A 74 -16.24 13.49 10.60
C ASP A 74 -15.45 14.42 11.51
N TYR A 75 -16.14 15.31 12.20
CA TYR A 75 -15.53 16.30 13.09
C TYR A 75 -14.80 15.65 14.27
N LEU A 76 -13.59 16.12 14.56
CA LEU A 76 -12.83 15.77 15.75
C LEU A 76 -12.68 16.97 16.70
N PHE A 77 -12.14 18.06 16.20
CA PHE A 77 -12.08 19.34 16.93
C PHE A 77 -11.88 20.53 15.97
N ALA A 78 -12.21 21.73 16.47
CA ALA A 78 -11.78 23.00 15.89
C ALA A 78 -11.39 23.97 17.01
N ILE A 79 -10.34 24.77 16.78
CA ILE A 79 -9.80 25.76 17.70
C ILE A 79 -9.76 27.09 16.99
N ALA A 80 -10.30 28.13 17.59
CA ALA A 80 -10.14 29.51 17.14
C ALA A 80 -8.98 30.17 17.90
N LEU A 81 -8.07 30.80 17.14
CA LEU A 81 -6.91 31.53 17.63
C LEU A 81 -7.06 32.99 17.21
N GLY A 82 -7.61 33.81 18.09
CA GLY A 82 -7.95 35.16 17.71
C GLY A 82 -7.94 36.18 18.83
N SER A 83 -7.88 37.43 18.41
CA SER A 83 -7.98 38.65 19.21
C SER A 83 -9.08 39.54 18.62
N THR A 84 -9.14 40.82 19.04
CA THR A 84 -10.02 41.81 18.41
C THR A 84 -9.46 42.38 17.11
N LEU A 85 -8.33 41.89 16.63
CA LEU A 85 -7.63 42.26 15.41
C LEU A 85 -7.48 41.04 14.49
N ASP A 86 -6.73 41.17 13.40
CA ASP A 86 -6.52 40.08 12.43
C ASP A 86 -5.44 39.11 12.93
N ASP A 87 -5.79 37.83 12.95
CA ASP A 87 -4.92 36.71 13.33
C ASP A 87 -5.04 35.61 12.27
N ILE A 88 -3.92 35.01 11.84
CA ILE A 88 -3.89 34.05 10.75
C ILE A 88 -2.93 32.91 11.09
N VAL A 89 -3.34 31.68 10.83
CA VAL A 89 -2.46 30.48 10.80
C VAL A 89 -2.14 30.17 9.35
N TYR A 90 -0.86 30.26 8.97
CA TYR A 90 -0.45 30.10 7.58
C TYR A 90 -0.07 28.67 7.22
N ASP A 91 0.58 27.94 8.13
CA ASP A 91 1.12 26.64 7.78
C ASP A 91 1.05 25.67 8.95
N VAL A 92 1.01 24.37 8.62
CA VAL A 92 0.87 23.25 9.55
C VAL A 92 1.80 22.10 9.19
N SER A 93 2.35 21.44 10.22
CA SER A 93 3.15 20.24 10.11
C SER A 93 2.82 19.28 11.25
N VAL A 94 3.14 17.99 11.11
CA VAL A 94 2.96 16.97 12.15
C VAL A 94 4.25 16.20 12.39
N ASP A 95 4.49 15.78 13.65
CA ASP A 95 5.59 14.88 13.99
C ASP A 95 5.17 13.38 13.95
N GLY A 96 6.12 12.49 14.20
CA GLY A 96 5.87 11.05 14.24
C GLY A 96 4.86 10.60 15.31
N ALA A 97 4.61 11.43 16.33
CA ALA A 97 3.62 11.19 17.37
C ALA A 97 2.26 11.85 17.07
N ASN A 98 2.08 12.41 15.87
CA ASN A 98 0.91 13.16 15.43
C ASN A 98 0.65 14.45 16.21
N ASN A 99 1.66 15.02 16.88
CA ASN A 99 1.53 16.37 17.42
C ASN A 99 1.50 17.38 16.25
N ILE A 100 0.71 18.42 16.43
CA ILE A 100 0.41 19.41 15.40
C ILE A 100 1.26 20.66 15.68
N TYR A 101 2.03 21.08 14.69
CA TYR A 101 2.82 22.30 14.72
C TYR A 101 2.24 23.31 13.75
N VAL A 102 2.06 24.53 14.21
CA VAL A 102 1.52 25.61 13.39
C VAL A 102 2.34 26.89 13.52
N THR A 103 2.35 27.66 12.45
CA THR A 103 2.95 28.99 12.42
C THR A 103 2.02 29.99 11.76
N GLY A 104 2.20 31.25 12.09
CA GLY A 104 1.35 32.30 11.56
C GLY A 104 1.71 33.67 12.12
N GLU A 105 0.72 34.54 12.10
CA GLU A 105 0.82 35.89 12.64
C GLU A 105 -0.37 36.20 13.54
N PHE A 106 -0.11 37.04 14.55
CA PHE A 106 -1.16 37.49 15.46
C PHE A 106 -0.96 38.97 15.87
N ARG A 107 -2.06 39.58 16.26
CA ARG A 107 -2.12 40.93 16.79
C ARG A 107 -2.88 40.93 18.12
N GLY A 108 -2.65 41.97 18.94
CA GLY A 108 -3.32 42.09 20.24
C GLY A 108 -2.96 40.94 21.19
N THR A 109 -3.93 40.45 21.92
CA THR A 109 -3.74 39.37 22.90
C THR A 109 -4.55 38.13 22.46
N VAL A 110 -3.84 37.04 22.18
CA VAL A 110 -4.43 35.77 21.74
C VAL A 110 -4.23 34.70 22.79
N ASN A 111 -5.31 33.98 23.10
CA ASN A 111 -5.25 32.74 23.88
C ASN A 111 -5.06 31.57 22.95
N PHE A 112 -3.92 30.87 23.05
CA PHE A 112 -3.57 29.71 22.23
C PHE A 112 -4.12 28.38 22.81
N ASP A 113 -4.75 28.39 23.98
CA ASP A 113 -5.45 27.24 24.55
C ASP A 113 -6.89 27.63 24.99
N PRO A 114 -7.74 28.01 24.02
CA PRO A 114 -9.10 28.44 24.34
C PRO A 114 -9.98 27.29 24.89
N THR A 115 -9.61 26.04 24.68
CA THR A 115 -10.30 24.86 25.21
C THR A 115 -9.93 24.56 26.65
N GLY A 116 -8.77 25.04 27.13
CA GLY A 116 -8.22 24.74 28.45
C GLY A 116 -7.82 23.26 28.63
N THR A 117 -7.62 22.53 27.53
CA THR A 117 -7.28 21.10 27.57
C THR A 117 -5.79 20.83 27.44
N GLY A 118 -5.00 21.87 27.17
CA GLY A 118 -3.56 21.80 27.04
C GLY A 118 -2.81 21.76 28.38
N THR A 119 -1.53 21.47 28.31
CA THR A 119 -0.58 21.52 29.44
C THR A 119 0.47 22.62 29.24
N GLY A 120 0.40 23.34 28.13
CA GLY A 120 1.35 24.36 27.70
C GLY A 120 1.34 25.62 28.59
N SER A 121 2.47 26.29 28.62
CA SER A 121 2.65 27.58 29.30
C SER A 121 3.71 28.38 28.55
N PRO A 122 3.46 29.70 28.26
CA PRO A 122 2.19 30.42 28.49
C PRO A 122 1.08 29.96 27.54
N THR A 123 -0.19 30.16 27.93
CA THR A 123 -1.34 29.94 27.04
C THR A 123 -1.75 31.18 26.25
N THR A 124 -1.31 32.36 26.74
CA THR A 124 -1.67 33.66 26.15
C THR A 124 -0.42 34.42 25.74
N LEU A 125 -0.41 34.92 24.51
CA LEU A 125 0.62 35.84 24.03
C LEU A 125 0.02 37.21 23.71
N THR A 126 0.79 38.25 23.93
CA THR A 126 0.43 39.62 23.56
C THR A 126 1.46 40.16 22.58
N SER A 127 0.97 40.70 21.44
CA SER A 127 1.82 41.40 20.47
C SER A 127 2.12 42.82 20.96
N PHE A 128 3.34 43.29 20.68
CA PHE A 128 3.68 44.70 20.85
C PHE A 128 3.37 45.41 19.54
N SER A 129 2.70 46.54 19.58
CA SER A 129 2.37 47.47 18.48
C SER A 129 2.54 46.92 17.03
N GLY A 130 1.73 45.97 16.62
CA GLY A 130 1.76 45.45 15.26
C GLY A 130 1.56 43.94 15.19
N VAL A 131 2.05 43.34 14.11
CA VAL A 131 2.00 41.92 13.87
C VAL A 131 3.18 41.20 14.52
N ASN A 132 2.97 40.08 15.21
CA ASN A 132 4.05 39.20 15.63
C ASN A 132 3.81 37.80 15.09
N ALA A 133 4.91 37.08 14.81
CA ALA A 133 4.85 35.70 14.43
C ALA A 133 4.78 34.78 15.65
N PHE A 134 4.27 33.58 15.46
CA PHE A 134 4.26 32.52 16.47
C PHE A 134 4.60 31.16 15.88
N VAL A 135 5.07 30.27 16.74
CA VAL A 135 5.14 28.81 16.53
C VAL A 135 4.45 28.16 17.71
N ALA A 136 3.51 27.27 17.46
CA ALA A 136 2.79 26.54 18.49
C ALA A 136 2.75 25.03 18.21
N LYS A 137 2.79 24.26 19.30
CA LYS A 137 2.65 22.79 19.28
C LYS A 137 1.43 22.39 20.06
N TYR A 138 0.60 21.54 19.44
CA TYR A 138 -0.58 20.92 20.03
C TYR A 138 -0.43 19.41 20.04
N ASN A 139 -1.05 18.74 20.99
CA ASN A 139 -1.18 17.29 20.99
C ASN A 139 -2.19 16.84 19.90
N PRO A 140 -2.29 15.52 19.60
CA PRO A 140 -3.20 15.02 18.54
C PRO A 140 -4.68 15.33 18.76
N THR A 141 -5.09 15.72 19.98
CA THR A 141 -6.48 16.05 20.34
C THR A 141 -6.74 17.54 20.48
N GLY A 142 -5.78 18.39 20.08
CA GLY A 142 -5.92 19.84 20.05
C GLY A 142 -5.54 20.56 21.35
N GLY A 143 -5.01 19.88 22.36
CA GLY A 143 -4.51 20.51 23.59
C GLY A 143 -3.14 21.15 23.36
N LEU A 144 -2.96 22.42 23.75
CA LEU A 144 -1.70 23.14 23.62
C LEU A 144 -0.59 22.49 24.44
N LEU A 145 0.56 22.19 23.82
CA LEU A 145 1.77 21.74 24.52
C LEU A 145 2.72 22.90 24.80
N TRP A 146 2.93 23.77 23.83
CA TRP A 146 3.66 25.01 24.01
C TRP A 146 3.38 26.00 22.88
N VAL A 147 3.60 27.30 23.13
CA VAL A 147 3.62 28.37 22.13
C VAL A 147 4.83 29.28 22.34
N ARG A 148 5.41 29.74 21.23
CA ARG A 148 6.57 30.64 21.19
C ARG A 148 6.27 31.83 20.32
N LYS A 149 6.60 33.01 20.82
CA LYS A 149 6.47 34.26 20.08
C LYS A 149 7.78 34.60 19.39
N ILE A 150 7.71 35.05 18.15
CA ILE A 150 8.81 35.68 17.41
C ILE A 150 8.44 37.14 17.25
N ALA A 151 9.17 37.98 17.94
CA ALA A 151 8.85 39.44 17.97
C ALA A 151 10.11 40.25 18.17
N ASN A 152 10.16 41.44 17.57
CA ASN A 152 11.21 42.40 17.88
C ASN A 152 11.01 43.05 19.24
N ASN A 153 12.09 43.56 19.83
CA ASN A 153 12.08 44.30 21.10
C ASN A 153 11.71 45.79 20.91
N GLY A 154 11.37 46.20 19.68
CA GLY A 154 11.06 47.58 19.32
C GLY A 154 9.57 47.91 19.32
N THR A 155 9.23 49.08 18.83
CA THR A 155 7.88 49.65 18.84
C THR A 155 7.09 49.38 17.55
N SER A 156 7.65 48.69 16.54
CA SER A 156 6.99 48.35 15.28
C SER A 156 7.08 46.87 15.03
N GLY A 157 5.98 46.14 15.20
CA GLY A 157 5.85 44.74 14.79
C GLY A 157 5.70 44.61 13.28
N GLY A 158 6.20 43.50 12.73
CA GLY A 158 6.15 43.19 11.30
C GLY A 158 6.63 41.75 11.05
N GLU A 159 6.51 40.88 12.06
CA GLU A 159 6.94 39.50 11.99
C GLU A 159 5.77 38.64 11.57
N SER A 160 6.00 37.74 10.60
CA SER A 160 5.02 36.79 10.11
C SER A 160 5.69 35.44 9.87
N GLY A 161 5.19 34.37 10.48
CA GLY A 161 5.60 32.99 10.20
C GLY A 161 4.91 32.51 8.92
N ARG A 162 5.67 32.04 7.94
CA ARG A 162 5.14 31.68 6.62
C ARG A 162 5.08 30.18 6.34
N ALA A 163 6.10 29.45 6.78
CA ALA A 163 6.14 28.01 6.59
C ALA A 163 6.79 27.31 7.78
N ILE A 164 6.41 26.07 8.01
CA ILE A 164 6.85 25.26 9.15
C ILE A 164 7.03 23.80 8.71
N HIS A 165 8.06 23.15 9.24
CA HIS A 165 8.28 21.71 9.05
C HIS A 165 8.78 21.10 10.36
N ALA A 166 8.08 20.04 10.84
CA ALA A 166 8.48 19.24 11.98
C ALA A 166 9.08 17.91 11.47
N ASP A 167 10.24 17.54 12.04
CA ASP A 167 10.80 16.22 11.79
C ASP A 167 10.06 15.13 12.60
N ILE A 168 10.38 13.86 12.33
CA ILE A 168 9.73 12.72 12.97
C ILE A 168 9.90 12.72 14.50
N ASP A 169 10.99 13.30 15.02
CA ASP A 169 11.32 13.41 16.43
C ASP A 169 10.69 14.64 17.11
N GLY A 170 10.04 15.49 16.32
CA GLY A 170 9.36 16.69 16.77
C GLY A 170 10.24 17.93 16.94
N ASN A 171 11.47 17.94 16.40
CA ASN A 171 12.16 19.21 16.19
C ASN A 171 11.51 19.97 15.04
N VAL A 172 11.49 21.27 15.14
CA VAL A 172 10.75 22.08 14.17
C VAL A 172 11.63 23.17 13.57
N VAL A 173 11.55 23.35 12.26
CA VAL A 173 12.08 24.49 11.54
C VAL A 173 10.93 25.36 11.04
N SER A 174 11.05 26.67 11.19
CA SER A 174 10.09 27.64 10.68
C SER A 174 10.80 28.76 9.94
N THR A 175 10.12 29.35 8.99
CA THR A 175 10.60 30.49 8.23
C THR A 175 9.54 31.57 8.08
N GLY A 176 9.97 32.78 7.88
CA GLY A 176 9.06 33.91 7.69
C GLY A 176 9.80 35.19 7.49
N VAL A 177 9.10 36.32 7.68
CA VAL A 177 9.64 37.66 7.59
C VAL A 177 9.67 38.30 8.95
N GLN A 178 10.67 39.15 9.17
CA GLN A 178 10.83 39.95 10.37
C GLN A 178 11.19 41.41 10.04
N THR A 179 10.87 42.31 10.94
CA THR A 179 11.23 43.72 10.86
C THR A 179 12.07 44.08 12.06
N GLY A 180 13.29 44.59 11.83
CA GLY A 180 14.21 44.97 12.90
C GLY A 180 14.86 43.77 13.59
N ILE A 181 15.42 44.00 14.76
CA ILE A 181 16.13 42.96 15.55
C ILE A 181 15.13 42.17 16.36
N VAL A 182 15.13 40.86 16.18
CA VAL A 182 14.27 39.88 16.88
C VAL A 182 15.11 39.00 17.79
N ASP A 183 14.62 38.75 18.99
CA ASP A 183 15.15 37.72 19.86
C ASP A 183 14.45 36.39 19.55
N PHE A 184 15.22 35.45 19.05
CA PHE A 184 14.73 34.12 18.66
C PHE A 184 14.81 33.08 19.77
N ASP A 185 15.39 33.42 20.95
CA ASP A 185 15.35 32.52 22.11
C ASP A 185 14.09 32.78 22.94
N PRO A 186 13.11 31.85 22.90
CA PRO A 186 11.89 32.00 23.70
C PRO A 186 12.10 31.76 25.20
N GLY A 187 13.32 31.42 25.62
CA GLY A 187 13.71 31.18 27.00
C GLY A 187 14.23 32.44 27.69
N ALA A 188 15.12 32.23 28.66
CA ALA A 188 15.79 33.34 29.35
C ALA A 188 17.12 33.78 28.70
N GLY A 189 17.52 33.08 27.62
CA GLY A 189 18.65 33.44 26.80
C GLY A 189 18.34 34.62 25.89
N VAL A 190 19.36 35.08 25.15
CA VAL A 190 19.22 36.16 24.15
C VAL A 190 19.88 35.67 22.86
N ALA A 191 19.12 35.55 21.79
CA ALA A 191 19.58 35.19 20.46
C ALA A 191 19.08 36.25 19.42
N GLU A 192 19.50 37.49 19.64
CA GLU A 192 19.11 38.62 18.79
C GLU A 192 19.74 38.54 17.39
N SER A 193 18.90 38.64 16.38
CA SER A 193 19.33 38.71 14.99
C SER A 193 18.32 39.53 14.16
N GLY A 194 18.78 40.16 13.09
CA GLY A 194 17.93 40.88 12.18
C GLY A 194 18.56 42.18 11.64
N PRO A 195 17.87 42.84 10.71
CA PRO A 195 18.34 44.10 10.16
C PRO A 195 18.16 45.24 11.19
N THR A 196 19.03 46.24 11.13
CA THR A 196 18.86 47.46 11.94
C THR A 196 17.67 48.32 11.47
N SER A 197 17.22 48.11 10.22
CA SER A 197 16.04 48.70 9.62
C SER A 197 15.57 47.88 8.41
N GLY A 198 14.28 47.90 8.11
CA GLY A 198 13.69 47.14 6.97
C GLY A 198 13.25 45.76 7.35
N THR A 199 12.92 44.95 6.35
CA THR A 199 12.39 43.58 6.47
C THR A 199 13.43 42.57 6.04
N ALA A 200 13.54 41.46 6.76
CA ALA A 200 14.43 40.36 6.47
C ALA A 200 13.68 39.02 6.51
N ALA A 201 14.17 38.02 5.77
CA ALA A 201 13.76 36.67 5.94
C ALA A 201 14.50 36.04 7.12
N TYR A 202 13.85 35.11 7.83
CA TYR A 202 14.48 34.32 8.90
C TYR A 202 14.21 32.82 8.71
N ILE A 203 15.08 31.99 9.28
CA ILE A 203 14.89 30.56 9.52
C ILE A 203 15.24 30.32 11.00
N GLN A 204 14.33 29.68 11.73
CA GLN A 204 14.52 29.29 13.12
C GLN A 204 14.39 27.79 13.28
N LYS A 205 15.21 27.18 14.13
CA LYS A 205 15.06 25.79 14.60
C LYS A 205 14.84 25.76 16.10
N LEU A 206 13.76 25.07 16.50
CA LEU A 206 13.45 24.75 17.89
C LEU A 206 13.50 23.22 18.09
N ASN A 207 13.79 22.79 19.31
CA ASN A 207 13.66 21.37 19.66
C ASN A 207 12.20 20.99 19.93
N THR A 208 11.95 19.73 20.25
CA THR A 208 10.60 19.19 20.51
C THR A 208 9.86 19.88 21.67
N ASP A 209 10.60 20.50 22.64
CA ASP A 209 10.03 21.25 23.76
C ASP A 209 9.86 22.76 23.44
N GLY A 210 10.14 23.14 22.22
CA GLY A 210 10.09 24.53 21.76
C GLY A 210 11.24 25.37 22.30
N ALA A 211 12.35 24.77 22.71
CA ALA A 211 13.55 25.51 23.10
C ALA A 211 14.41 25.84 21.88
N TYR A 212 15.08 26.99 21.94
CA TYR A 212 15.96 27.49 20.88
C TYR A 212 17.09 26.50 20.55
N VAL A 213 17.33 26.27 19.27
CA VAL A 213 18.50 25.55 18.78
C VAL A 213 19.42 26.49 18.00
N TRP A 214 18.87 27.13 16.98
CA TRP A 214 19.55 28.17 16.20
C TRP A 214 18.54 29.01 15.42
N ALA A 215 18.93 30.22 15.03
CA ALA A 215 18.25 31.05 14.06
C ALA A 215 19.22 31.69 13.08
N LYS A 216 18.76 31.95 11.87
CA LYS A 216 19.50 32.60 10.78
C LYS A 216 18.64 33.69 10.14
N THR A 217 19.22 34.79 9.82
CA THR A 217 18.54 35.94 9.17
C THR A 217 19.28 36.40 7.92
N PHE A 218 18.54 36.83 6.94
CA PHE A 218 19.04 37.26 5.63
C PHE A 218 18.67 38.74 5.45
N THR A 219 19.61 39.65 5.76
CA THR A 219 19.30 41.05 6.14
C THR A 219 19.57 42.12 5.08
N ASN A 220 20.25 41.77 3.96
CA ASN A 220 20.75 42.82 3.05
C ASN A 220 19.68 43.41 2.13
N ASN A 221 18.60 42.67 1.87
CA ASN A 221 17.48 43.12 1.04
C ASN A 221 16.20 42.34 1.41
N TRP A 222 15.12 42.65 0.69
CA TRP A 222 13.83 42.02 0.91
C TRP A 222 13.75 40.62 0.34
N ALA A 223 13.31 39.68 1.16
CA ALA A 223 12.92 38.35 0.74
C ALA A 223 11.66 37.88 1.48
N ALA A 224 10.84 37.09 0.79
CA ALA A 224 9.65 36.48 1.33
C ALA A 224 9.72 34.94 1.11
N PRO A 225 10.00 34.18 2.18
CA PRO A 225 9.97 32.72 2.11
C PRO A 225 8.55 32.21 1.82
N SER A 226 8.47 31.16 0.99
CA SER A 226 7.22 30.47 0.66
C SER A 226 7.17 29.06 1.22
N LYS A 227 8.32 28.38 1.33
CA LYS A 227 8.41 26.98 1.75
C LYS A 227 9.65 26.69 2.59
N ILE A 228 9.50 25.78 3.53
CA ILE A 228 10.63 25.19 4.30
C ILE A 228 10.39 23.69 4.44
N VAL A 229 11.42 22.89 4.17
CA VAL A 229 11.39 21.42 4.32
C VAL A 229 12.76 20.92 4.81
N GLN A 230 12.81 19.67 5.31
CA GLN A 230 14.05 19.01 5.69
C GLN A 230 14.23 17.72 4.88
N ASP A 231 15.48 17.44 4.49
CA ASP A 231 15.81 16.12 3.96
C ASP A 231 16.00 15.08 5.09
N ALA A 232 16.14 13.80 4.75
CA ALA A 232 16.32 12.72 5.72
C ALA A 232 17.58 12.86 6.60
N ALA A 233 18.55 13.69 6.20
CA ALA A 233 19.74 14.01 6.99
C ALA A 233 19.53 15.23 7.92
N GLY A 234 18.34 15.81 7.92
CA GLY A 234 17.97 17.00 8.69
C GLY A 234 18.54 18.30 8.11
N ASN A 235 19.06 18.31 6.88
CA ASN A 235 19.41 19.55 6.21
C ASN A 235 18.12 20.33 5.91
N VAL A 236 18.21 21.63 6.04
CA VAL A 236 17.08 22.56 5.88
C VAL A 236 17.12 23.17 4.51
N PHE A 237 16.01 23.09 3.78
CA PHE A 237 15.81 23.77 2.52
C PHE A 237 14.74 24.85 2.70
N SER A 238 15.04 26.06 2.25
CA SER A 238 14.08 27.16 2.21
C SER A 238 14.01 27.73 0.81
N MET A 239 12.82 28.07 0.39
CA MET A 239 12.54 28.63 -0.92
C MET A 239 11.63 29.86 -0.76
N GLY A 240 11.73 30.77 -1.70
CA GLY A 240 10.89 31.96 -1.73
C GLY A 240 11.38 32.95 -2.76
N ILE A 241 10.81 34.16 -2.75
CA ILE A 241 11.20 35.23 -3.66
C ILE A 241 12.09 36.23 -2.95
N PHE A 242 12.99 36.82 -3.72
CA PHE A 242 13.84 37.93 -3.25
C PHE A 242 14.00 39.01 -4.34
N TYR A 243 14.37 40.18 -3.89
CA TYR A 243 14.56 41.32 -4.75
C TYR A 243 15.96 41.88 -4.57
N SER A 244 16.66 42.22 -5.69
CA SER A 244 18.01 42.80 -5.69
C SER A 244 19.08 41.80 -5.13
N ASN A 245 20.28 42.31 -4.91
CA ASN A 245 21.40 41.49 -4.45
C ASN A 245 21.24 41.10 -2.99
N MET A 246 21.33 39.81 -2.70
CA MET A 246 21.14 39.28 -1.34
C MET A 246 22.21 38.26 -0.98
N ASP A 247 22.76 38.39 0.23
CA ASP A 247 23.70 37.42 0.78
C ASP A 247 22.92 36.29 1.44
N PHE A 248 23.11 35.07 0.94
CA PHE A 248 22.47 33.87 1.43
C PHE A 248 23.35 33.02 2.36
N ASP A 249 24.61 33.43 2.63
CA ASP A 249 25.41 32.83 3.68
C ASP A 249 25.12 33.52 5.03
N PRO A 250 24.39 32.89 5.97
CA PRO A 250 24.09 33.49 7.26
C PRO A 250 25.26 33.43 8.24
N GLY A 251 26.41 32.93 7.81
CA GLY A 251 27.63 32.80 8.60
C GLY A 251 28.56 34.05 8.47
N ALA A 252 29.84 33.81 8.69
CA ALA A 252 30.86 34.83 8.48
C ALA A 252 31.36 34.95 7.02
N GLY A 253 30.91 34.02 6.17
CA GLY A 253 31.16 34.03 4.73
C GLY A 253 30.23 35.01 4.01
N SER A 254 30.28 35.00 2.68
CA SER A 254 29.33 35.74 1.85
C SER A 254 29.05 34.96 0.57
N PHE A 255 27.79 34.76 0.26
CA PHE A 255 27.32 34.14 -0.99
C PHE A 255 26.17 34.98 -1.59
N ILE A 256 26.54 35.92 -2.46
CA ILE A 256 25.62 36.89 -3.01
C ILE A 256 24.95 36.36 -4.27
N LEU A 257 23.64 36.25 -4.25
CA LEU A 257 22.81 36.10 -5.44
C LEU A 257 22.38 37.48 -5.95
N ASN A 258 22.47 37.68 -7.25
CA ASN A 258 22.18 38.95 -7.89
C ASN A 258 20.79 38.94 -8.53
N GLY A 259 19.75 39.26 -7.77
CA GLY A 259 18.38 39.35 -8.26
C GLY A 259 18.16 40.65 -9.08
N GLN A 260 17.35 40.56 -10.14
CA GLN A 260 17.00 41.71 -10.97
C GLN A 260 15.56 42.19 -10.73
N TYR A 261 14.64 41.25 -10.50
CA TYR A 261 13.23 41.51 -10.22
C TYR A 261 12.83 40.65 -9.01
N TYR A 262 11.68 39.98 -9.07
CA TYR A 262 11.26 39.00 -8.07
C TYR A 262 11.73 37.60 -8.53
N ASP A 263 13.00 37.30 -8.22
CA ASP A 263 13.61 36.02 -8.52
C ASP A 263 13.31 35.00 -7.42
N ASN A 264 13.26 33.72 -7.77
CA ASN A 264 13.07 32.66 -6.79
C ASN A 264 14.41 32.13 -6.28
N TYR A 265 14.62 32.13 -4.96
CA TYR A 265 15.78 31.48 -4.34
C TYR A 265 15.47 30.09 -3.85
N ILE A 266 16.48 29.22 -3.84
CA ILE A 266 16.51 27.91 -3.23
C ILE A 266 17.78 27.85 -2.37
N LEU A 267 17.61 27.72 -1.06
CA LEU A 267 18.70 27.72 -0.08
C LEU A 267 18.78 26.38 0.62
N LYS A 268 19.99 25.84 0.75
CA LYS A 268 20.27 24.67 1.59
C LYS A 268 21.21 25.05 2.73
N LEU A 269 20.78 24.79 3.95
CA LEU A 269 21.60 24.80 5.16
C LEU A 269 21.76 23.37 5.67
N ASN A 270 22.86 23.06 6.36
CA ASN A 270 22.96 21.80 7.06
C ASN A 270 22.09 21.80 8.35
N ASN A 271 22.01 20.67 9.05
CA ASN A 271 21.22 20.51 10.25
C ASN A 271 21.63 21.44 11.42
N LEU A 272 22.82 22.02 11.35
CA LEU A 272 23.33 23.00 12.31
C LEU A 272 23.08 24.47 11.88
N GLY A 273 22.39 24.66 10.76
CA GLY A 273 22.11 25.99 10.19
C GLY A 273 23.28 26.64 9.47
N ASN A 274 24.34 25.88 9.11
CA ASN A 274 25.44 26.41 8.33
C ASN A 274 25.12 26.34 6.83
N PHE A 275 25.57 27.31 6.09
CA PHE A 275 25.42 27.41 4.65
C PHE A 275 26.02 26.20 3.92
N VAL A 276 25.29 25.65 2.96
CA VAL A 276 25.76 24.59 2.06
C VAL A 276 25.80 25.13 0.63
N TRP A 277 24.70 25.62 0.12
CA TRP A 277 24.58 26.29 -1.17
C TRP A 277 23.30 27.12 -1.26
N ALA A 278 23.30 28.08 -2.16
CA ALA A 278 22.11 28.80 -2.60
C ALA A 278 22.07 28.87 -4.13
N LYS A 279 20.91 28.79 -4.68
CA LYS A 279 20.60 28.83 -6.10
C LYS A 279 19.47 29.85 -6.33
N HIS A 280 19.36 30.38 -7.53
CA HIS A 280 18.17 31.17 -7.90
C HIS A 280 17.76 30.93 -9.35
N LEU A 281 16.49 31.07 -9.60
CA LEU A 281 15.89 31.12 -10.93
C LEU A 281 15.76 32.59 -11.29
N THR A 282 16.33 32.99 -12.41
CA THR A 282 16.32 34.41 -12.84
C THR A 282 15.21 34.69 -13.84
N SER A 283 14.49 35.78 -13.66
CA SER A 283 13.38 36.13 -14.55
C SER A 283 13.44 37.59 -14.99
N ALA A 284 13.11 37.88 -16.25
CA ALA A 284 12.84 39.23 -16.73
C ALA A 284 11.45 39.76 -16.26
N GLY A 285 10.69 38.95 -15.55
CA GLY A 285 9.42 39.26 -14.91
C GLY A 285 9.42 38.81 -13.46
N THR A 286 8.58 37.83 -13.14
CA THR A 286 8.50 37.21 -11.81
C THR A 286 8.55 35.69 -11.95
N VAL A 287 9.32 35.00 -11.10
CA VAL A 287 9.26 33.57 -10.94
C VAL A 287 9.04 33.25 -9.47
N ASN A 288 7.97 32.52 -9.20
CA ASN A 288 7.62 32.01 -7.86
C ASN A 288 7.81 30.52 -7.81
N GLY A 289 8.52 30.03 -6.80
CA GLY A 289 8.41 28.67 -6.33
C GLY A 289 7.38 28.62 -5.19
N ASP A 290 6.34 27.85 -5.37
CA ASP A 290 5.24 27.78 -4.40
C ASP A 290 5.36 26.58 -3.48
N ASP A 291 5.77 25.42 -4.02
CA ASP A 291 6.01 24.21 -3.24
C ASP A 291 7.25 23.44 -3.70
N MET A 292 7.86 22.70 -2.76
CA MET A 292 9.09 21.94 -2.95
C MET A 292 9.01 20.61 -2.21
N GLN A 293 9.35 19.50 -2.90
CA GLN A 293 9.35 18.15 -2.35
C GLN A 293 10.59 17.36 -2.84
N PHE A 294 10.87 16.24 -2.18
CA PHE A 294 11.97 15.33 -2.53
C PHE A 294 11.42 13.98 -2.99
N ASP A 295 12.04 13.42 -4.02
CA ASP A 295 11.81 12.00 -4.35
C ASP A 295 12.64 11.07 -3.42
N SER A 296 12.46 9.77 -3.55
CA SER A 296 13.16 8.76 -2.75
C SER A 296 14.68 8.79 -2.91
N GLN A 297 15.19 9.43 -3.98
CA GLN A 297 16.62 9.59 -4.27
C GLN A 297 17.16 10.94 -3.79
N GLY A 298 16.31 11.79 -3.21
CA GLY A 298 16.65 13.13 -2.73
C GLY A 298 16.77 14.17 -3.84
N ASN A 299 16.24 13.90 -5.05
CA ASN A 299 16.11 14.95 -6.05
C ASN A 299 15.02 15.94 -5.62
N ILE A 300 15.20 17.18 -6.02
CA ILE A 300 14.35 18.31 -5.61
C ILE A 300 13.38 18.60 -6.75
N TYR A 301 12.09 18.60 -6.44
CA TYR A 301 11.04 19.04 -7.35
C TYR A 301 10.42 20.31 -6.85
N ILE A 302 10.20 21.26 -7.75
CA ILE A 302 9.64 22.58 -7.46
C ILE A 302 8.51 22.85 -8.43
N VAL A 303 7.38 23.31 -7.91
CA VAL A 303 6.26 23.82 -8.71
C VAL A 303 6.05 25.30 -8.43
N GLY A 304 5.46 25.99 -9.38
CA GLY A 304 5.17 27.40 -9.23
C GLY A 304 4.58 28.03 -10.49
N GLY A 305 4.75 29.34 -10.58
CA GLY A 305 4.33 30.12 -11.73
C GLY A 305 5.36 31.18 -12.12
N TYR A 306 5.50 31.43 -13.39
CA TYR A 306 6.40 32.47 -13.91
C TYR A 306 5.74 33.32 -14.99
N ASN A 307 6.23 34.54 -15.16
CA ASN A 307 5.92 35.39 -16.31
C ASN A 307 7.19 36.02 -16.87
N GLY A 308 7.16 36.47 -18.11
CA GLY A 308 8.34 36.96 -18.81
C GLY A 308 9.27 35.84 -19.24
N THR A 309 10.54 36.15 -19.50
CA THR A 309 11.57 35.15 -19.84
C THR A 309 12.31 34.74 -18.57
N THR A 310 12.25 33.49 -18.23
CA THR A 310 12.83 32.91 -17.01
C THR A 310 13.84 31.85 -17.36
N ASP A 311 15.04 31.93 -16.77
CA ASP A 311 16.04 30.87 -16.80
C ASP A 311 15.82 29.91 -15.64
N PHE A 312 15.51 28.67 -15.96
CA PHE A 312 15.26 27.60 -14.98
C PHE A 312 16.51 26.79 -14.63
N ASN A 313 17.64 27.04 -15.32
CA ASN A 313 18.90 26.41 -14.95
C ASN A 313 19.65 27.31 -13.94
N PRO A 314 19.69 26.98 -12.65
CA PRO A 314 20.39 27.77 -11.66
C PRO A 314 21.94 27.64 -11.76
N ASP A 315 22.45 26.85 -12.69
CA ASP A 315 23.86 26.66 -12.93
C ASP A 315 24.35 27.63 -14.03
N LEU A 316 25.49 28.25 -13.82
CA LEU A 316 26.01 29.30 -14.68
C LEU A 316 26.51 28.86 -16.08
N VAL A 317 26.31 27.59 -16.45
CA VAL A 317 26.99 26.98 -17.62
C VAL A 317 26.13 26.99 -18.89
N ALA A 318 24.81 26.90 -18.80
CA ALA A 318 23.89 26.96 -19.93
C ALA A 318 22.51 27.41 -19.47
N ALA A 319 21.96 28.44 -20.10
CA ALA A 319 20.60 28.88 -19.81
C ALA A 319 19.57 27.90 -20.35
N GLU A 320 18.55 27.59 -19.55
CA GLU A 320 17.35 26.88 -19.97
C GLU A 320 16.15 27.84 -19.82
N SER A 321 15.96 28.65 -20.85
CA SER A 321 15.04 29.79 -20.79
C SER A 321 13.69 29.44 -21.41
N LEU A 322 12.62 29.68 -20.65
CA LEU A 322 11.25 29.63 -21.11
C LEU A 322 10.64 31.03 -21.08
N THR A 323 9.76 31.33 -22.04
CA THR A 323 9.13 32.66 -22.14
C THR A 323 7.61 32.50 -22.01
N ALA A 324 7.05 33.19 -21.04
CA ALA A 324 5.61 33.38 -20.88
C ALA A 324 5.20 34.77 -21.39
N PRO A 325 3.99 34.96 -21.93
CA PRO A 325 3.50 36.29 -22.34
C PRO A 325 3.47 37.25 -21.14
N SER A 326 3.82 38.50 -21.39
CA SER A 326 3.78 39.53 -20.35
C SER A 326 2.39 39.67 -19.73
N GLY A 327 2.34 39.65 -18.39
CA GLY A 327 1.10 39.78 -17.62
C GLY A 327 0.34 38.46 -17.40
N TYR A 328 0.82 37.34 -17.95
CA TYR A 328 0.21 36.05 -17.78
C TYR A 328 1.19 35.05 -17.17
N TYR A 329 0.77 34.35 -16.11
CA TYR A 329 1.57 33.31 -15.51
C TYR A 329 1.46 32.01 -16.28
N ARG A 330 2.53 31.20 -16.22
CA ARG A 330 2.57 29.80 -16.68
C ARG A 330 3.04 28.91 -15.54
N ALA A 331 2.32 27.85 -15.31
CA ALA A 331 2.70 26.84 -14.34
C ALA A 331 3.90 26.03 -14.85
N TYR A 332 4.82 25.73 -13.93
CA TYR A 332 6.00 24.92 -14.23
C TYR A 332 6.21 23.83 -13.17
N LEU A 333 6.93 22.79 -13.58
CA LEU A 333 7.52 21.75 -12.74
C LEU A 333 9.01 21.65 -13.08
N LEU A 334 9.86 21.91 -12.09
CA LEU A 334 11.31 21.88 -12.20
C LEU A 334 11.87 20.70 -11.41
N LYS A 335 12.82 19.94 -11.97
CA LYS A 335 13.63 18.95 -11.28
C LYS A 335 15.07 19.39 -11.20
N LEU A 336 15.61 19.38 -9.98
CA LEU A 336 17.04 19.45 -9.69
C LEU A 336 17.47 18.15 -9.03
N ASN A 337 18.74 17.76 -9.17
CA ASN A 337 19.24 16.62 -8.42
C ASN A 337 19.52 17.01 -6.94
N SER A 338 19.92 16.04 -6.11
CA SER A 338 20.20 16.24 -4.67
C SER A 338 21.32 17.25 -4.36
N LEU A 339 22.13 17.63 -5.39
CA LEU A 339 23.15 18.66 -5.30
C LEU A 339 22.65 20.04 -5.75
N GLY A 340 21.39 20.16 -6.14
CA GLY A 340 20.77 21.36 -6.67
C GLY A 340 21.15 21.66 -8.14
N LEU A 341 21.62 20.66 -8.91
CA LEU A 341 21.95 20.82 -10.32
C LEU A 341 20.72 20.54 -11.19
N PHE A 342 20.54 21.36 -12.21
CA PHE A 342 19.43 21.26 -13.16
C PHE A 342 19.34 19.89 -13.81
N GLN A 343 18.13 19.36 -13.92
CA GLN A 343 17.83 18.15 -14.67
C GLN A 343 16.91 18.45 -15.84
N TRP A 344 15.75 19.02 -15.56
CA TRP A 344 14.76 19.42 -16.57
C TRP A 344 13.71 20.36 -15.98
N VAL A 345 13.00 21.07 -16.87
CA VAL A 345 11.77 21.83 -16.57
C VAL A 345 10.67 21.44 -17.53
N LYS A 346 9.45 21.28 -17.03
CA LYS A 346 8.23 21.00 -17.82
C LYS A 346 7.20 22.09 -17.57
N LEU A 347 6.45 22.45 -18.62
CA LEU A 347 5.31 23.34 -18.50
C LEU A 347 4.04 22.52 -18.22
N LEU A 348 3.23 23.04 -17.32
CA LEU A 348 1.90 22.53 -17.00
C LEU A 348 0.90 23.57 -17.50
N ALA A 349 -0.09 23.16 -18.29
CA ALA A 349 -1.07 24.06 -18.87
C ALA A 349 -0.45 25.27 -19.64
N PRO A 350 0.39 25.04 -20.68
CA PRO A 350 1.20 26.07 -21.32
C PRO A 350 0.36 27.12 -22.09
N ASN A 351 -0.87 26.81 -22.48
CA ASN A 351 -1.71 27.67 -23.30
C ASN A 351 -2.68 28.54 -22.50
N ALA A 352 -2.72 28.38 -21.18
CA ALA A 352 -3.61 29.11 -20.27
C ALA A 352 -2.82 29.98 -19.27
N THR A 353 -3.44 31.00 -18.68
CA THR A 353 -2.94 31.55 -17.43
C THR A 353 -3.06 30.48 -16.38
N SER A 354 -1.93 30.08 -15.80
CA SER A 354 -1.88 28.93 -14.88
C SER A 354 -0.80 29.11 -13.82
N ARG A 355 -1.02 28.52 -12.65
CA ARG A 355 -0.01 28.44 -11.57
C ARG A 355 -0.19 27.13 -10.81
N ALA A 356 0.90 26.44 -10.59
CA ALA A 356 0.94 25.24 -9.74
C ALA A 356 1.33 25.67 -8.32
N TYR A 357 0.49 25.42 -7.35
CA TYR A 357 0.70 25.87 -5.97
C TYR A 357 1.24 24.78 -5.06
N LEU A 358 0.87 23.51 -5.32
CA LEU A 358 1.09 22.42 -4.39
C LEU A 358 1.60 21.20 -5.14
N LEU A 359 2.54 20.51 -4.50
CA LEU A 359 3.20 19.30 -5.00
C LEU A 359 3.22 18.25 -3.90
N GLN A 360 2.85 17.03 -4.22
CA GLN A 360 3.04 15.86 -3.39
C GLN A 360 3.73 14.78 -4.20
N ILE A 361 4.64 14.05 -3.57
CA ILE A 361 5.32 12.90 -4.16
C ILE A 361 4.91 11.68 -3.35
N ASP A 362 4.35 10.66 -4.01
CA ASP A 362 3.91 9.44 -3.35
C ASP A 362 5.07 8.46 -3.13
N GLY A 363 4.80 7.34 -2.44
CA GLY A 363 5.82 6.33 -2.13
C GLY A 363 6.40 5.59 -3.33
N GLU A 364 5.88 5.84 -4.53
CA GLU A 364 6.37 5.31 -5.82
C GLU A 364 7.05 6.40 -6.66
N ASP A 365 7.32 7.56 -6.06
CA ASP A 365 7.88 8.76 -6.69
C ASP A 365 6.98 9.38 -7.78
N ASN A 366 5.67 9.05 -7.84
CA ASN A 366 4.76 9.75 -8.73
C ASN A 366 4.49 11.17 -8.22
N LEU A 367 4.33 12.09 -9.16
CA LEU A 367 4.17 13.50 -8.90
C LEU A 367 2.68 13.88 -8.99
N HIS A 368 2.15 14.41 -7.91
CA HIS A 368 0.79 14.90 -7.81
C HIS A 368 0.84 16.41 -7.65
N ILE A 369 0.20 17.14 -8.55
CA ILE A 369 0.32 18.59 -8.62
C ILE A 369 -1.08 19.21 -8.63
N ALA A 370 -1.29 20.21 -7.81
CA ALA A 370 -2.52 21.00 -7.80
C ALA A 370 -2.24 22.49 -8.02
N GLY A 371 -3.15 23.13 -8.71
CA GLY A 371 -3.03 24.54 -9.03
C GLY A 371 -4.29 25.13 -9.65
N THR A 372 -4.17 26.30 -10.27
CA THR A 372 -5.29 26.95 -10.98
C THR A 372 -4.93 27.27 -12.41
N PHE A 373 -5.97 27.36 -13.25
CA PHE A 373 -5.85 27.76 -14.65
C PHE A 373 -7.10 28.48 -15.13
N GLN A 374 -6.96 29.26 -16.21
CA GLN A 374 -8.05 29.99 -16.84
C GLN A 374 -8.18 29.59 -18.31
N GLY A 375 -9.41 29.43 -18.82
CA GLY A 375 -9.66 29.12 -20.22
C GLY A 375 -9.42 27.64 -20.55
N SER A 376 -8.72 27.36 -21.67
CA SER A 376 -8.45 25.99 -22.11
C SER A 376 -6.94 25.77 -22.27
N SER A 377 -6.44 24.63 -21.81
CA SER A 377 -5.03 24.28 -21.96
C SER A 377 -4.82 22.78 -22.01
N ASP A 378 -3.69 22.42 -22.58
CA ASP A 378 -3.16 21.07 -22.58
C ASP A 378 -2.45 20.79 -21.25
N PHE A 379 -2.71 19.63 -20.64
CA PHE A 379 -2.12 19.21 -19.36
C PHE A 379 -1.15 18.03 -19.52
N ASP A 380 -0.99 17.50 -20.75
CA ASP A 380 0.09 16.56 -21.02
C ASP A 380 1.38 17.34 -21.32
N PRO A 381 2.43 17.19 -20.51
CA PRO A 381 3.70 17.91 -20.74
C PRO A 381 4.50 17.34 -21.92
N ASP A 382 4.09 16.24 -22.53
CA ASP A 382 4.70 15.70 -23.77
C ASP A 382 4.10 16.41 -24.98
N PRO A 383 4.90 17.12 -25.80
CA PRO A 383 4.40 17.86 -26.95
C PRO A 383 3.83 17.00 -28.09
N LEU A 384 3.94 15.66 -28.01
CA LEU A 384 3.40 14.74 -28.97
C LEU A 384 1.96 14.28 -28.66
N TYR A 385 1.49 14.56 -27.46
CA TYR A 385 0.16 14.19 -26.98
C TYR A 385 -0.57 15.39 -26.43
N GLU A 386 -1.88 15.34 -26.42
CA GLU A 386 -2.72 16.42 -25.90
C GLU A 386 -3.76 15.85 -24.92
N PHE A 387 -3.88 16.49 -23.77
CA PHE A 387 -4.96 16.25 -22.81
C PHE A 387 -5.60 17.59 -22.40
N PRO A 388 -6.52 18.11 -23.23
CA PRO A 388 -7.08 19.44 -22.99
C PRO A 388 -8.11 19.42 -21.85
N LEU A 389 -7.94 20.33 -20.90
CA LEU A 389 -8.98 20.74 -19.96
C LEU A 389 -9.47 22.13 -20.31
N THR A 390 -10.78 22.34 -20.20
CA THR A 390 -11.42 23.63 -20.45
C THR A 390 -12.10 24.09 -19.19
N GLY A 391 -11.68 25.22 -18.65
CA GLY A 391 -12.27 25.89 -17.49
C GLY A 391 -13.70 26.39 -17.79
N ALA A 392 -14.44 26.67 -16.73
CA ALA A 392 -15.79 27.18 -16.84
C ALA A 392 -15.83 28.62 -17.40
N SER A 393 -14.74 29.35 -17.24
CA SER A 393 -14.60 30.74 -17.71
C SER A 393 -13.19 30.99 -18.25
N THR A 394 -13.05 31.98 -19.16
CA THR A 394 -11.73 32.43 -19.63
C THR A 394 -11.06 33.44 -18.68
N TRP A 395 -11.75 33.86 -17.63
CA TRP A 395 -11.30 34.93 -16.74
C TRP A 395 -11.33 34.58 -15.26
N SER A 396 -11.90 33.44 -14.90
CA SER A 396 -11.90 32.90 -13.53
C SER A 396 -10.95 31.73 -13.42
N ASP A 397 -10.37 31.58 -12.24
CA ASP A 397 -9.49 30.46 -11.92
C ASP A 397 -10.33 29.21 -11.61
N ASP A 398 -10.13 28.14 -12.38
CA ASP A 398 -10.57 26.80 -12.06
C ASP A 398 -9.39 26.00 -11.47
N ILE A 399 -9.67 25.05 -10.59
CA ILE A 399 -8.65 24.19 -10.01
C ILE A 399 -8.30 23.10 -11.01
N PHE A 400 -7.02 22.78 -11.14
CA PHE A 400 -6.55 21.55 -11.77
C PHE A 400 -5.82 20.67 -10.76
N VAL A 401 -5.92 19.36 -10.97
CA VAL A 401 -5.09 18.34 -10.34
C VAL A 401 -4.54 17.47 -11.44
N THR A 402 -3.23 17.36 -11.53
CA THR A 402 -2.56 16.48 -12.49
C THR A 402 -1.63 15.50 -11.79
N ARG A 403 -1.54 14.30 -12.33
CA ARG A 403 -0.58 13.28 -11.90
C ARG A 403 0.34 12.92 -13.04
N LEU A 404 1.64 12.89 -12.73
CA LEU A 404 2.69 12.36 -13.59
C LEU A 404 3.30 11.14 -12.89
N ASP A 405 3.87 10.22 -13.64
CA ASP A 405 4.64 9.10 -13.08
C ASP A 405 6.02 9.57 -12.58
N ALA A 406 6.82 8.64 -12.03
CA ALA A 406 8.16 8.93 -11.49
C ALA A 406 9.15 9.46 -12.55
N ASP A 407 8.91 9.18 -13.82
CA ASP A 407 9.67 9.71 -14.97
C ASP A 407 9.08 11.02 -15.50
N ALA A 408 8.08 11.56 -14.80
CA ALA A 408 7.31 12.75 -15.17
C ALA A 408 6.56 12.63 -16.51
N ASN A 409 6.11 11.41 -16.88
CA ASN A 409 5.17 11.20 -17.97
C ASN A 409 3.73 11.43 -17.46
N PHE A 410 2.87 11.90 -18.35
CA PHE A 410 1.48 12.18 -18.03
C PHE A 410 0.70 10.89 -17.68
N VAL A 411 -0.07 10.94 -16.59
CA VAL A 411 -0.97 9.87 -16.19
C VAL A 411 -2.42 10.32 -16.28
N THR A 412 -2.76 11.45 -15.66
CA THR A 412 -4.13 11.99 -15.67
C THR A 412 -4.16 13.46 -15.27
N ALA A 413 -5.21 14.16 -15.66
CA ALA A 413 -5.54 15.48 -15.15
C ALA A 413 -7.04 15.65 -14.98
N HIS A 414 -7.44 16.38 -13.95
CA HIS A 414 -8.83 16.67 -13.62
C HIS A 414 -9.00 18.14 -13.29
N LYS A 415 -10.20 18.65 -13.47
CA LYS A 415 -10.56 20.02 -13.11
C LYS A 415 -11.74 20.05 -12.15
N PHE A 416 -11.76 21.10 -11.34
CA PHE A 416 -12.88 21.48 -10.49
C PHE A 416 -13.09 22.98 -10.64
N GLY A 417 -14.31 23.42 -10.80
CA GLY A 417 -14.57 24.84 -10.92
C GLY A 417 -16.00 25.17 -11.30
N GLY A 418 -16.34 26.42 -11.04
CA GLY A 418 -17.61 27.05 -11.35
C GLY A 418 -17.48 28.26 -12.24
N THR A 419 -18.45 29.16 -12.18
CA THR A 419 -18.40 30.41 -12.95
C THR A 419 -17.54 31.51 -12.30
N ASN A 420 -17.21 31.32 -11.02
CA ASN A 420 -16.38 32.25 -10.25
C ASN A 420 -14.98 31.62 -10.04
N ALA A 421 -14.10 32.36 -9.39
CA ALA A 421 -12.77 31.85 -9.09
C ALA A 421 -12.78 30.92 -7.87
N GLU A 422 -12.13 29.77 -8.02
CA GLU A 422 -11.83 28.82 -6.97
C GLU A 422 -10.33 28.83 -6.66
N SER A 423 -10.00 28.41 -5.44
CA SER A 423 -8.62 28.31 -4.97
C SER A 423 -8.33 26.95 -4.40
N VAL A 424 -7.12 26.46 -4.60
CA VAL A 424 -6.55 25.31 -3.89
C VAL A 424 -5.43 25.79 -2.97
N ASN A 425 -5.53 25.46 -1.67
CA ASN A 425 -4.61 25.93 -0.64
C ASN A 425 -3.98 24.78 0.15
N GLY A 426 -4.60 23.60 0.18
CA GLY A 426 -4.04 22.38 0.75
C GLY A 426 -4.26 21.21 -0.19
N PHE A 427 -3.24 20.39 -0.34
CA PHE A 427 -3.23 19.23 -1.20
C PHE A 427 -2.38 18.14 -0.57
N VAL A 428 -2.98 17.03 -0.25
CA VAL A 428 -2.30 15.92 0.44
C VAL A 428 -2.66 14.61 -0.22
N VAL A 429 -1.65 13.81 -0.53
CA VAL A 429 -1.79 12.43 -0.99
C VAL A 429 -1.27 11.52 0.12
N HIS A 430 -2.12 10.67 0.66
CA HIS A 430 -1.72 9.74 1.70
C HIS A 430 -0.77 8.69 1.10
N PRO A 431 0.45 8.49 1.66
CA PRO A 431 1.48 7.70 1.00
C PRO A 431 1.12 6.23 0.80
N GLU A 432 0.36 5.64 1.72
CA GLU A 432 -0.01 4.22 1.66
C GLU A 432 -1.34 3.97 0.94
N THR A 433 -2.36 4.79 1.24
CA THR A 433 -3.73 4.58 0.73
C THR A 433 -4.00 5.29 -0.58
N ARG A 434 -3.12 6.23 -0.99
CA ARG A 434 -3.27 7.12 -2.15
C ARG A 434 -4.56 7.95 -2.14
N LEU A 435 -5.19 8.05 -0.98
CA LEU A 435 -6.31 8.97 -0.80
C LEU A 435 -5.80 10.39 -0.97
N THR A 436 -6.47 11.15 -1.81
CA THR A 436 -6.12 12.53 -2.08
C THR A 436 -7.11 13.44 -1.38
N TYR A 437 -6.60 14.40 -0.62
CA TYR A 437 -7.40 15.43 0.02
C TYR A 437 -7.03 16.79 -0.57
N ILE A 438 -8.07 17.57 -0.87
CA ILE A 438 -7.92 18.92 -1.43
C ILE A 438 -8.70 19.87 -0.56
N THR A 439 -8.08 20.95 -0.14
CA THR A 439 -8.74 22.05 0.56
C THR A 439 -8.50 23.37 -0.14
N GLY A 440 -9.47 24.25 -0.03
CA GLY A 440 -9.41 25.58 -0.60
C GLY A 440 -10.67 26.36 -0.29
N PHE A 441 -10.91 27.40 -1.02
CA PHE A 441 -12.14 28.16 -0.89
C PHE A 441 -12.81 28.38 -2.25
N PHE A 442 -14.10 28.59 -2.20
CA PHE A 442 -14.92 28.80 -3.39
C PHE A 442 -16.01 29.84 -3.11
N SER A 443 -16.54 30.39 -4.17
CA SER A 443 -17.70 31.29 -4.12
C SER A 443 -18.79 30.78 -5.06
N ALA A 444 -20.03 31.17 -4.82
CA ALA A 444 -21.22 30.71 -5.58
C ALA A 444 -21.45 29.20 -5.49
N THR A 445 -21.85 28.55 -6.58
CA THR A 445 -22.11 27.11 -6.63
C THR A 445 -21.09 26.42 -7.51
N VAL A 446 -20.42 25.41 -6.97
CA VAL A 446 -19.38 24.62 -7.64
C VAL A 446 -19.72 23.15 -7.60
N ASN A 447 -19.61 22.46 -8.74
CA ASN A 447 -19.65 21.01 -8.81
C ASN A 447 -18.24 20.44 -8.60
N PHE A 448 -18.07 19.70 -7.52
CA PHE A 448 -16.77 19.09 -7.16
C PHE A 448 -16.62 17.63 -7.61
N ASP A 449 -17.52 17.11 -8.45
CA ASP A 449 -17.39 15.76 -8.99
C ASP A 449 -16.62 15.75 -10.31
N PRO A 450 -15.36 15.27 -10.33
CA PRO A 450 -14.55 15.25 -11.55
C PRO A 450 -14.99 14.18 -12.55
N SER A 451 -15.84 13.22 -12.14
CA SER A 451 -16.32 12.14 -13.01
C SER A 451 -17.48 12.54 -13.90
N GLY A 452 -17.98 13.78 -13.77
CA GLY A 452 -19.15 14.29 -14.50
C GLY A 452 -20.50 14.03 -13.80
N GLY A 453 -20.49 13.51 -12.57
CA GLY A 453 -21.65 13.47 -11.69
C GLY A 453 -22.02 14.88 -11.19
N ASN A 454 -22.90 14.98 -10.21
CA ASN A 454 -23.32 16.25 -9.64
C ASN A 454 -23.25 16.21 -8.12
N VAL A 455 -22.10 16.66 -7.59
CA VAL A 455 -21.92 16.93 -6.15
C VAL A 455 -21.58 18.40 -5.98
N SER A 456 -22.62 19.22 -5.89
CA SER A 456 -22.49 20.68 -5.83
C SER A 456 -22.54 21.19 -4.40
N LEU A 457 -21.60 22.08 -4.06
CA LEU A 457 -21.62 22.91 -2.86
C LEU A 457 -21.98 24.34 -3.26
N THR A 458 -22.67 25.05 -2.36
CA THR A 458 -23.04 26.46 -2.55
C THR A 458 -22.56 27.28 -1.38
N ALA A 459 -21.78 28.31 -1.67
CA ALA A 459 -21.22 29.20 -0.66
C ALA A 459 -22.34 30.08 -0.02
N ASN A 460 -22.24 30.31 1.29
CA ASN A 460 -23.23 31.02 2.11
C ASN A 460 -22.84 32.48 2.38
N GLY A 461 -22.61 33.26 1.32
CA GLY A 461 -22.38 34.72 1.44
C GLY A 461 -21.02 35.15 0.93
N GLY A 462 -19.92 34.83 1.61
CA GLY A 462 -18.54 35.10 1.17
C GLY A 462 -17.90 33.91 0.43
N ASN A 463 -16.61 33.75 0.61
CA ASN A 463 -15.92 32.53 0.23
C ASN A 463 -16.04 31.50 1.36
N ASP A 464 -16.53 30.34 1.05
CA ASP A 464 -16.59 29.22 2.00
C ASP A 464 -15.40 28.27 1.77
N ALA A 465 -14.87 27.70 2.85
CA ALA A 465 -13.86 26.67 2.77
C ALA A 465 -14.47 25.33 2.31
N TYR A 466 -13.83 24.66 1.39
CA TYR A 466 -14.17 23.30 0.98
C TYR A 466 -13.06 22.32 1.34
N MET A 467 -13.45 21.07 1.49
CA MET A 467 -12.57 19.93 1.62
C MET A 467 -13.13 18.78 0.78
N LEU A 468 -12.28 18.18 -0.04
CA LEU A 468 -12.61 17.03 -0.88
C LEU A 468 -11.77 15.84 -0.47
N ARG A 469 -12.37 14.66 -0.52
CA ARG A 469 -11.64 13.40 -0.52
C ARG A 469 -11.87 12.71 -1.85
N LEU A 470 -10.77 12.40 -2.52
CA LEU A 470 -10.76 11.74 -3.81
C LEU A 470 -10.07 10.39 -3.68
N THR A 471 -10.56 9.41 -4.43
CA THR A 471 -9.93 8.11 -4.62
C THR A 471 -9.42 8.04 -6.05
N GLN A 472 -8.20 7.64 -6.24
CA GLN A 472 -7.58 7.56 -7.57
C GLN A 472 -8.09 6.39 -8.40
N CYS A 473 -8.70 5.39 -7.78
CA CYS A 473 -9.39 4.28 -8.44
C CYS A 473 -10.39 3.66 -7.49
N ASP A 474 -11.58 3.33 -7.99
CA ASP A 474 -12.34 2.26 -7.36
C ASP A 474 -11.61 0.96 -7.66
N ALA A 475 -11.30 0.18 -6.62
CA ALA A 475 -10.88 -1.20 -6.80
C ALA A 475 -12.03 -1.91 -7.53
N THR A 476 -11.91 -2.08 -8.85
CA THR A 476 -12.89 -2.86 -9.60
C THR A 476 -12.63 -4.32 -9.27
N THR A 477 -13.59 -4.96 -8.61
CA THR A 477 -13.57 -6.41 -8.47
C THR A 477 -13.97 -7.02 -9.82
N PHE A 478 -13.07 -7.76 -10.41
CA PHE A 478 -13.36 -8.53 -11.62
C PHE A 478 -13.41 -10.00 -11.26
N ASN A 479 -14.57 -10.64 -11.42
CA ASN A 479 -14.77 -12.04 -11.14
C ASN A 479 -14.93 -12.80 -12.45
N PHE A 480 -14.23 -13.91 -12.61
CA PHE A 480 -14.41 -14.82 -13.74
C PHE A 480 -14.25 -16.26 -13.29
N ASN A 481 -14.84 -17.17 -14.07
CA ASN A 481 -14.72 -18.60 -13.87
C ASN A 481 -13.77 -19.17 -14.90
N GLU A 482 -12.91 -20.08 -14.49
CA GLU A 482 -11.96 -20.76 -15.38
C GLU A 482 -11.88 -22.23 -14.99
N SER A 483 -11.58 -23.07 -15.95
CA SER A 483 -11.38 -24.49 -15.72
C SER A 483 -10.11 -24.99 -16.41
N ALA A 484 -9.35 -25.85 -15.76
CA ALA A 484 -8.09 -26.36 -16.28
C ALA A 484 -7.81 -27.80 -15.84
N CYS A 485 -6.93 -28.47 -16.55
CA CYS A 485 -6.46 -29.81 -16.23
C CYS A 485 -5.16 -29.76 -15.45
N GLY A 486 -5.15 -30.34 -14.25
CA GLY A 486 -3.98 -30.50 -13.41
C GLY A 486 -3.51 -29.24 -12.73
N SER A 487 -3.41 -28.13 -13.47
CA SER A 487 -2.99 -26.83 -12.91
C SER A 487 -3.39 -25.65 -13.78
N TYR A 488 -3.51 -24.49 -13.16
CA TYR A 488 -3.77 -23.21 -13.81
C TYR A 488 -2.81 -22.14 -13.30
N ASN A 489 -2.25 -21.35 -14.20
CA ASN A 489 -1.40 -20.22 -13.82
C ASN A 489 -2.26 -18.94 -13.74
N PHE A 490 -2.45 -18.44 -12.53
CA PHE A 490 -3.11 -17.16 -12.29
C PHE A 490 -2.12 -16.18 -11.67
N ASN A 491 -1.85 -15.10 -12.37
CA ASN A 491 -0.91 -14.05 -11.95
C ASN A 491 0.48 -14.59 -11.50
N GLY A 492 1.05 -15.54 -12.25
CA GLY A 492 2.37 -16.11 -11.96
C GLY A 492 2.37 -17.19 -10.87
N THR A 493 1.25 -17.43 -10.19
CA THR A 493 1.08 -18.50 -9.21
C THR A 493 0.39 -19.70 -9.86
N ILE A 494 0.93 -20.89 -9.65
CA ILE A 494 0.36 -22.13 -10.19
C ILE A 494 -0.55 -22.76 -9.12
N TYR A 495 -1.83 -22.92 -9.45
CA TYR A 495 -2.84 -23.56 -8.62
C TYR A 495 -3.13 -24.97 -9.14
N THR A 496 -3.22 -25.92 -8.24
CA THR A 496 -3.45 -27.36 -8.53
C THR A 496 -4.74 -27.91 -7.92
N GLU A 497 -5.47 -27.07 -7.20
CA GLU A 497 -6.73 -27.41 -6.54
C GLU A 497 -7.84 -26.44 -6.99
N SER A 498 -9.08 -26.94 -7.04
CA SER A 498 -10.26 -26.10 -7.28
C SER A 498 -10.50 -25.18 -6.10
N GLY A 499 -10.94 -23.95 -6.36
CA GLY A 499 -11.20 -22.96 -5.32
C GLY A 499 -11.34 -21.56 -5.87
N VAL A 500 -11.70 -20.63 -4.98
CA VAL A 500 -11.75 -19.21 -5.29
C VAL A 500 -10.40 -18.60 -4.88
N TYR A 501 -9.73 -18.00 -5.87
CA TYR A 501 -8.41 -17.38 -5.68
C TYR A 501 -8.47 -15.92 -6.04
N GLU A 502 -7.76 -15.13 -5.28
CA GLU A 502 -7.71 -13.68 -5.43
C GLU A 502 -6.29 -13.23 -5.75
N ALA A 503 -6.17 -12.27 -6.64
CA ALA A 503 -4.93 -11.57 -6.94
C ALA A 503 -5.17 -10.08 -7.03
N LEU A 504 -4.29 -9.31 -6.42
CA LEU A 504 -4.22 -7.88 -6.62
C LEU A 504 -3.42 -7.65 -7.91
N LEU A 505 -4.07 -7.16 -8.94
CA LEU A 505 -3.42 -6.83 -10.23
C LEU A 505 -3.32 -5.32 -10.34
N THR A 506 -2.09 -4.83 -10.41
CA THR A 506 -1.86 -3.43 -10.74
C THR A 506 -2.06 -3.22 -12.22
N SER A 507 -3.04 -2.40 -12.59
CA SER A 507 -3.27 -2.04 -14.00
C SER A 507 -2.11 -1.21 -14.54
N ILE A 508 -2.01 -1.08 -15.87
CA ILE A 508 -1.02 -0.20 -16.52
C ILE A 508 -1.15 1.26 -16.03
N ALA A 509 -2.32 1.64 -15.51
CA ALA A 509 -2.59 2.95 -14.94
C ALA A 509 -2.24 3.07 -13.43
N GLY A 510 -1.61 2.06 -12.84
CA GLY A 510 -1.24 2.05 -11.42
C GLY A 510 -2.41 1.82 -10.45
N CYS A 511 -3.56 1.34 -10.95
CA CYS A 511 -4.71 0.98 -10.11
C CYS A 511 -4.66 -0.49 -9.73
N ASP A 512 -4.76 -0.76 -8.44
CA ASP A 512 -4.91 -2.12 -7.96
C ASP A 512 -6.36 -2.60 -8.16
N SER A 513 -6.54 -3.66 -8.95
CA SER A 513 -7.82 -4.32 -9.15
C SER A 513 -7.79 -5.67 -8.44
N LEU A 514 -8.76 -5.92 -7.58
CA LEU A 514 -8.93 -7.26 -7.00
C LEU A 514 -9.57 -8.15 -8.07
N VAL A 515 -8.81 -9.10 -8.58
CA VAL A 515 -9.30 -10.10 -9.52
C VAL A 515 -9.52 -11.40 -8.78
N THR A 516 -10.74 -11.91 -8.85
CA THR A 516 -11.12 -13.19 -8.25
C THR A 516 -11.38 -14.18 -9.37
N VAL A 517 -10.73 -15.33 -9.34
CA VAL A 517 -11.01 -16.46 -10.21
C VAL A 517 -11.68 -17.58 -9.41
N ASP A 518 -12.84 -18.04 -9.85
CA ASP A 518 -13.44 -19.29 -9.39
C ASP A 518 -12.93 -20.38 -10.32
N LEU A 519 -11.96 -21.16 -9.80
CA LEU A 519 -11.16 -22.10 -10.58
C LEU A 519 -11.62 -23.52 -10.31
N GLU A 520 -11.92 -24.23 -11.38
CA GLU A 520 -12.23 -25.66 -11.35
C GLU A 520 -11.06 -26.45 -11.97
N ILE A 521 -10.31 -27.18 -11.13
CA ILE A 521 -9.20 -28.03 -11.57
C ILE A 521 -9.67 -29.47 -11.67
N PHE A 522 -9.67 -29.97 -12.89
CA PHE A 522 -9.91 -31.37 -13.17
C PHE A 522 -8.60 -32.14 -13.09
N GLN A 523 -8.67 -33.37 -12.54
CA GLN A 523 -7.52 -34.25 -12.49
C GLN A 523 -7.67 -35.35 -13.55
N SER A 524 -6.58 -35.64 -14.25
CA SER A 524 -6.51 -36.81 -15.11
C SER A 524 -6.70 -38.07 -14.25
N THR A 525 -7.62 -38.92 -14.62
CA THR A 525 -7.81 -40.19 -13.94
C THR A 525 -6.94 -41.26 -14.59
N VAL A 526 -6.29 -42.06 -13.76
CA VAL A 526 -5.56 -43.25 -14.18
C VAL A 526 -6.37 -44.47 -13.70
N THR A 527 -6.70 -45.35 -14.61
CA THR A 527 -7.46 -46.56 -14.31
C THR A 527 -6.70 -47.77 -14.85
N ASP A 528 -6.52 -48.74 -13.99
CA ASP A 528 -5.95 -50.03 -14.37
C ASP A 528 -7.07 -51.00 -14.66
N VAL A 529 -7.00 -51.67 -15.81
CA VAL A 529 -7.98 -52.65 -16.26
C VAL A 529 -7.26 -53.97 -16.63
N GLN A 530 -7.68 -55.07 -16.05
CA GLN A 530 -7.24 -56.41 -16.45
C GLN A 530 -8.33 -57.10 -17.26
N LEU A 531 -7.97 -57.56 -18.44
CA LEU A 531 -8.86 -58.30 -19.34
C LEU A 531 -8.30 -59.69 -19.57
N THR A 532 -9.11 -60.70 -19.27
CA THR A 532 -8.74 -62.08 -19.44
C THR A 532 -9.74 -62.81 -20.36
N THR A 533 -9.24 -63.41 -21.40
CA THR A 533 -10.07 -64.08 -22.43
C THR A 533 -9.35 -65.28 -23.00
N THR A 534 -10.10 -66.19 -23.62
CA THR A 534 -9.54 -67.33 -24.37
C THR A 534 -9.34 -67.04 -25.85
N ASN A 535 -9.74 -65.82 -26.32
CA ASN A 535 -9.62 -65.44 -27.69
C ASN A 535 -9.40 -63.93 -27.79
N VAL A 536 -9.98 -63.22 -28.69
CA VAL A 536 -9.96 -61.76 -28.80
C VAL A 536 -10.97 -61.14 -27.84
N ILE A 537 -10.66 -59.94 -27.33
CA ILE A 537 -11.57 -59.15 -26.51
C ILE A 537 -11.62 -57.71 -27.04
N THR A 538 -12.82 -57.11 -27.00
CA THR A 538 -13.00 -55.68 -27.35
C THR A 538 -13.26 -54.91 -26.06
N TYR A 539 -12.51 -53.79 -25.88
CA TYR A 539 -12.69 -52.86 -24.79
C TYR A 539 -12.55 -51.45 -25.32
N ASN A 540 -13.53 -50.62 -25.01
CA ASN A 540 -13.63 -49.23 -25.53
C ASN A 540 -13.39 -49.18 -27.06
N ASP A 541 -14.11 -49.99 -27.83
CA ASP A 541 -14.07 -50.12 -29.30
C ASP A 541 -12.70 -50.53 -29.87
N VAL A 542 -11.73 -50.94 -29.04
CA VAL A 542 -10.42 -51.45 -29.46
C VAL A 542 -10.40 -52.96 -29.27
N VAL A 543 -9.96 -53.70 -30.29
CA VAL A 543 -9.87 -55.14 -30.27
C VAL A 543 -8.45 -55.58 -29.87
N TYR A 544 -8.35 -56.38 -28.79
CA TYR A 544 -7.09 -56.93 -28.30
C TYR A 544 -7.05 -58.44 -28.62
N SER A 545 -6.01 -58.82 -29.31
CA SER A 545 -5.83 -60.22 -29.81
C SER A 545 -4.54 -60.87 -29.32
N GLN A 546 -3.76 -60.18 -28.50
CA GLN A 546 -2.50 -60.70 -27.93
C GLN A 546 -2.41 -60.33 -26.45
N THR A 547 -1.75 -61.17 -25.67
CA THR A 547 -1.37 -60.87 -24.28
C THR A 547 -0.37 -59.72 -24.30
N GLY A 548 -0.57 -58.72 -23.45
CA GLY A 548 0.31 -57.57 -23.34
C GLY A 548 -0.30 -56.41 -22.55
N ASN A 549 0.52 -55.40 -22.32
CA ASN A 549 0.12 -54.15 -21.69
C ASN A 549 -0.17 -53.11 -22.75
N TYR A 550 -1.32 -52.47 -22.66
CA TYR A 550 -1.80 -51.46 -23.60
C TYR A 550 -2.20 -50.22 -22.83
N THR A 551 -2.20 -49.09 -23.52
CA THR A 551 -2.63 -47.81 -22.97
C THR A 551 -3.69 -47.22 -23.90
N GLN A 552 -4.79 -46.78 -23.33
CA GLN A 552 -5.78 -45.95 -24.01
C GLN A 552 -5.83 -44.58 -23.37
N THR A 553 -5.85 -43.54 -24.19
CA THR A 553 -6.14 -42.20 -23.76
C THR A 553 -7.56 -41.83 -24.18
N LEU A 554 -8.40 -41.49 -23.22
CA LEU A 554 -9.77 -41.03 -23.46
C LEU A 554 -9.90 -39.57 -23.10
N GLU A 555 -10.34 -38.77 -24.07
CA GLU A 555 -10.70 -37.36 -23.79
C GLU A 555 -11.96 -37.38 -22.91
N SER A 556 -11.90 -36.67 -21.78
CA SER A 556 -13.07 -36.41 -20.95
C SER A 556 -13.91 -35.30 -21.50
N ILE A 557 -15.16 -35.17 -21.06
CA ILE A 557 -16.08 -34.08 -21.40
C ILE A 557 -15.45 -32.69 -21.05
N ASN A 558 -14.55 -32.68 -20.09
CA ASN A 558 -13.91 -31.48 -19.56
C ASN A 558 -12.51 -31.22 -20.15
N GLY A 559 -12.13 -31.94 -21.24
CA GLY A 559 -10.84 -31.80 -21.92
C GLY A 559 -9.63 -32.32 -21.19
N CYS A 560 -9.83 -33.08 -20.08
CA CYS A 560 -8.74 -33.73 -19.33
C CYS A 560 -8.63 -35.21 -19.75
N ASP A 561 -7.49 -35.55 -20.29
CA ASP A 561 -7.26 -36.92 -20.75
C ASP A 561 -7.21 -37.89 -19.58
N SER A 562 -7.97 -38.97 -19.70
CA SER A 562 -7.92 -40.11 -18.81
C SER A 562 -7.05 -41.22 -19.39
N ILE A 563 -6.13 -41.73 -18.61
CA ILE A 563 -5.24 -42.83 -19.04
C ILE A 563 -5.75 -44.14 -18.47
N ILE A 564 -5.98 -45.11 -19.36
CA ILE A 564 -6.34 -46.44 -18.96
C ILE A 564 -5.15 -47.36 -19.31
N TYR A 565 -4.57 -48.00 -18.30
CA TYR A 565 -3.62 -49.07 -18.48
C TYR A 565 -4.39 -50.38 -18.54
N ILE A 566 -4.23 -51.12 -19.64
CA ILE A 566 -4.99 -52.32 -19.91
C ILE A 566 -4.00 -53.47 -20.01
N GLU A 567 -4.12 -54.39 -19.09
CA GLU A 567 -3.36 -55.63 -19.11
C GLU A 567 -4.25 -56.73 -19.68
N VAL A 568 -3.87 -57.29 -20.80
CA VAL A 568 -4.64 -58.31 -21.53
C VAL A 568 -3.94 -59.65 -21.37
N PHE A 569 -4.66 -60.66 -20.93
CA PHE A 569 -4.20 -62.03 -20.85
C PHE A 569 -5.06 -62.90 -21.77
N ILE A 570 -4.41 -63.54 -22.76
CA ILE A 570 -5.05 -64.56 -23.58
C ILE A 570 -4.78 -65.92 -22.91
N LEU A 571 -5.81 -66.51 -22.33
CA LEU A 571 -5.73 -67.72 -21.62
C LEU A 571 -5.55 -68.95 -22.57
N GLN A 572 -4.66 -69.87 -22.21
CA GLN A 572 -4.46 -71.14 -22.89
C GLN A 572 -4.46 -72.21 -21.84
N ASP A 573 -4.93 -73.39 -22.16
CA ASP A 573 -4.89 -74.56 -21.24
C ASP A 573 -3.44 -75.01 -20.97
N GLY A 574 -3.18 -75.47 -19.75
CA GLY A 574 -1.97 -76.12 -19.37
C GLY A 574 -0.77 -75.19 -19.06
N TRP A 575 -0.89 -74.34 -18.06
CA TRP A 575 0.27 -73.57 -17.53
C TRP A 575 0.67 -74.09 -16.15
N PRO A 576 1.94 -73.99 -15.75
CA PRO A 576 2.41 -74.47 -14.46
C PRO A 576 1.96 -73.50 -13.33
N LEU A 577 1.62 -74.13 -12.19
CA LEU A 577 1.37 -73.42 -10.93
C LEU A 577 2.63 -73.38 -10.08
N SER A 578 2.80 -72.34 -9.25
CA SER A 578 3.88 -72.27 -8.26
C SER A 578 3.41 -72.72 -6.88
N VAL A 579 4.27 -73.39 -6.09
CA VAL A 579 4.04 -73.63 -4.69
C VAL A 579 4.92 -72.78 -3.86
N GLU A 580 4.30 -71.88 -3.08
CA GLU A 580 4.96 -70.86 -2.27
C GLU A 580 4.58 -71.05 -0.79
N GLY A 581 5.44 -71.74 -0.05
CA GLY A 581 5.15 -72.09 1.35
C GLY A 581 4.00 -73.10 1.49
N GLU A 582 2.91 -72.73 2.10
CA GLU A 582 1.71 -73.53 2.30
C GLU A 582 0.63 -73.31 1.22
N ASP A 583 0.89 -72.37 0.28
CA ASP A 583 -0.05 -71.98 -0.77
C ASP A 583 0.37 -72.54 -2.14
N ILE A 584 -0.63 -72.87 -2.96
CA ILE A 584 -0.47 -73.02 -4.40
C ILE A 584 -0.94 -71.67 -5.03
N VAL A 585 -0.06 -71.02 -5.79
CA VAL A 585 -0.31 -69.72 -6.38
C VAL A 585 -0.48 -69.81 -7.89
N ASN A 586 -1.52 -69.20 -8.38
CA ASN A 586 -1.75 -69.02 -9.79
C ASN A 586 -1.28 -67.63 -10.26
N ALA A 587 -0.30 -67.58 -11.19
CA ALA A 587 0.18 -66.39 -11.75
C ALA A 587 -0.71 -65.75 -12.87
N VAL A 588 -1.70 -66.54 -13.35
CA VAL A 588 -2.59 -66.10 -14.43
C VAL A 588 -3.79 -65.38 -13.82
N PRO A 589 -4.00 -64.08 -14.15
CA PRO A 589 -5.15 -63.33 -13.66
C PRO A 589 -6.44 -63.79 -14.35
N GLY A 590 -7.56 -63.77 -13.64
CA GLY A 590 -8.90 -64.10 -14.12
C GLY A 590 -9.99 -63.27 -13.40
N GLN A 591 -11.21 -63.34 -13.92
CA GLN A 591 -12.37 -62.71 -13.27
C GLN A 591 -12.80 -63.48 -12.00
N SER A 592 -12.59 -64.79 -12.04
CA SER A 592 -12.79 -65.64 -10.91
C SER A 592 -12.00 -66.93 -11.07
N TYR A 593 -11.88 -67.70 -9.97
CA TYR A 593 -11.11 -68.97 -9.90
C TYR A 593 -11.94 -70.02 -9.28
N GLN A 594 -11.65 -71.33 -9.63
CA GLN A 594 -12.15 -72.44 -8.96
C GLN A 594 -11.06 -73.50 -8.92
N TRP A 595 -10.54 -73.82 -7.76
CA TRP A 595 -9.57 -74.90 -7.56
C TRP A 595 -10.24 -76.28 -7.63
N VAL A 596 -9.53 -77.22 -8.20
CA VAL A 596 -10.01 -78.58 -8.44
C VAL A 596 -8.98 -79.58 -7.96
N ASP A 597 -9.48 -80.72 -7.55
CA ASP A 597 -8.68 -81.88 -7.16
C ASP A 597 -8.45 -82.83 -8.36
N CYS A 598 -7.23 -82.83 -8.87
CA CYS A 598 -6.85 -83.61 -10.04
C CYS A 598 -6.89 -85.10 -9.75
N ASN A 599 -6.74 -85.54 -8.49
CA ASN A 599 -6.84 -86.94 -8.12
C ASN A 599 -8.29 -87.48 -8.09
N ASN A 600 -9.25 -86.56 -8.09
CA ASN A 600 -10.68 -86.84 -8.05
C ASN A 600 -11.41 -86.31 -9.31
N ASN A 601 -10.86 -86.60 -10.46
CA ASN A 601 -11.43 -86.23 -11.77
C ASN A 601 -11.76 -84.74 -11.94
N ASN A 602 -10.85 -83.86 -11.46
CA ASN A 602 -10.99 -82.44 -11.45
C ASN A 602 -12.27 -81.96 -10.74
N ALA A 603 -12.63 -82.59 -9.67
CA ALA A 603 -13.79 -82.19 -8.89
C ALA A 603 -13.51 -80.80 -8.23
N PRO A 604 -14.44 -79.84 -8.31
CA PRO A 604 -14.27 -78.58 -7.69
C PRO A 604 -14.16 -78.66 -6.18
N ILE A 605 -13.19 -77.91 -5.61
CA ILE A 605 -12.99 -77.82 -4.17
C ILE A 605 -13.93 -76.78 -3.63
N PRO A 606 -14.89 -77.09 -2.76
CA PRO A 606 -15.86 -76.11 -2.28
C PRO A 606 -15.21 -74.98 -1.53
N GLY A 607 -15.53 -73.71 -1.95
CA GLY A 607 -15.02 -72.49 -1.33
C GLY A 607 -13.60 -72.06 -1.73
N ALA A 608 -12.90 -72.86 -2.55
CA ALA A 608 -11.56 -72.49 -3.07
C ALA A 608 -11.70 -71.75 -4.37
N THR A 609 -11.96 -70.41 -4.24
CA THR A 609 -12.27 -69.48 -5.35
C THR A 609 -11.33 -68.30 -5.45
N GLU A 610 -10.29 -68.30 -4.63
CA GLU A 610 -9.27 -67.25 -4.66
C GLU A 610 -8.14 -67.56 -5.66
N GLN A 611 -7.31 -66.59 -6.00
CA GLN A 611 -6.17 -66.75 -6.91
C GLN A 611 -5.08 -67.68 -6.34
N SER A 612 -5.00 -67.79 -5.04
CA SER A 612 -4.18 -68.78 -4.33
C SER A 612 -5.05 -69.76 -3.55
N PHE A 613 -4.51 -70.95 -3.29
CA PHE A 613 -5.21 -72.03 -2.55
C PHE A 613 -4.25 -72.63 -1.56
N THR A 614 -4.66 -72.73 -0.32
CA THR A 614 -3.95 -73.47 0.76
C THR A 614 -4.55 -74.88 0.92
N PRO A 615 -3.95 -75.94 0.38
CA PRO A 615 -4.44 -77.25 0.53
C PRO A 615 -4.32 -77.73 1.98
N THR A 616 -5.36 -78.45 2.49
CA THR A 616 -5.36 -79.04 3.83
C THR A 616 -4.86 -80.47 3.83
N GLN A 617 -4.53 -81.04 2.67
CA GLN A 617 -4.06 -82.42 2.47
C GLN A 617 -3.07 -82.46 1.31
N SER A 618 -2.18 -83.49 1.32
CA SER A 618 -1.32 -83.77 0.18
C SER A 618 -2.14 -84.24 -1.00
N GLY A 619 -1.90 -83.73 -2.21
CA GLY A 619 -2.67 -84.08 -3.42
C GLY A 619 -2.14 -83.42 -4.66
N ASN A 620 -2.76 -83.60 -5.80
CA ASN A 620 -2.51 -82.90 -7.03
C ASN A 620 -3.69 -81.92 -7.28
N TYR A 621 -3.38 -80.65 -7.46
CA TYR A 621 -4.36 -79.55 -7.58
C TYR A 621 -4.17 -78.79 -8.86
N ALA A 622 -5.23 -78.31 -9.44
CA ALA A 622 -5.25 -77.36 -10.55
C ALA A 622 -6.29 -76.28 -10.30
N VAL A 623 -6.21 -75.17 -11.05
CA VAL A 623 -7.19 -74.12 -10.98
C VAL A 623 -7.83 -73.87 -12.36
N ILE A 624 -9.15 -73.73 -12.36
CA ILE A 624 -9.92 -73.24 -13.50
C ILE A 624 -9.96 -71.75 -13.35
N VAL A 625 -9.44 -70.99 -14.34
CA VAL A 625 -9.48 -69.53 -14.41
C VAL A 625 -10.58 -69.16 -15.37
N TYR A 626 -11.51 -68.38 -14.88
CA TYR A 626 -12.58 -67.74 -15.69
C TYR A 626 -12.15 -66.39 -16.12
N GLY A 627 -12.12 -66.18 -17.42
CA GLY A 627 -11.86 -64.83 -18.01
C GLY A 627 -13.12 -64.01 -18.18
N ASN A 628 -12.98 -62.80 -18.75
CA ASN A 628 -14.13 -62.01 -19.20
C ASN A 628 -14.95 -62.81 -20.23
N VAL A 629 -14.28 -63.61 -21.03
CA VAL A 629 -14.87 -64.53 -21.97
C VAL A 629 -14.09 -65.86 -21.93
N GLY A 630 -14.78 -66.93 -21.66
CA GLY A 630 -14.19 -68.29 -21.63
C GLY A 630 -13.55 -68.68 -20.30
N GLN A 631 -13.09 -69.96 -20.24
CA GLN A 631 -12.35 -70.50 -19.09
C GLN A 631 -11.28 -71.49 -19.57
N VAL A 632 -10.21 -71.63 -18.81
CA VAL A 632 -9.07 -72.48 -19.05
C VAL A 632 -8.64 -73.14 -17.72
N MET A 633 -7.92 -74.28 -17.81
CA MET A 633 -7.45 -74.98 -16.63
C MET A 633 -5.92 -75.09 -16.65
N SER A 634 -5.28 -74.86 -15.52
CA SER A 634 -3.84 -75.06 -15.33
C SER A 634 -3.43 -76.54 -15.39
N ASP A 635 -2.12 -76.77 -15.53
CA ASP A 635 -1.54 -78.09 -15.21
C ASP A 635 -1.76 -78.44 -13.74
N CYS A 636 -1.83 -79.73 -13.44
CA CYS A 636 -1.91 -80.19 -12.06
C CYS A 636 -0.54 -80.06 -11.37
N VAL A 637 -0.48 -79.48 -10.22
CA VAL A 637 0.70 -79.36 -9.37
C VAL A 637 0.59 -80.28 -8.15
N GLN A 638 1.66 -80.98 -7.83
CA GLN A 638 1.72 -81.80 -6.63
C GLN A 638 2.04 -80.92 -5.39
N PHE A 639 1.21 -81.05 -4.37
CA PHE A 639 1.41 -80.35 -3.09
C PHE A 639 1.56 -81.44 -1.97
N THR A 640 2.55 -81.24 -1.10
CA THR A 640 2.78 -82.08 0.05
C THR A 640 2.53 -81.30 1.34
N TYR A 641 1.49 -81.62 2.05
CA TYR A 641 1.11 -80.97 3.30
C TYR A 641 2.05 -81.41 4.44
N VAL A 642 2.71 -80.42 5.07
CA VAL A 642 3.61 -80.60 6.24
C VAL A 642 2.97 -79.79 7.38
N GLY A 643 2.24 -80.45 8.28
CA GLY A 643 1.63 -79.83 9.42
C GLY A 643 2.64 -79.35 10.47
N ILE A 644 2.57 -78.07 10.87
CA ILE A 644 3.34 -77.54 11.97
C ILE A 644 2.36 -77.00 13.02
N GLU A 645 2.70 -77.21 14.32
CA GLU A 645 1.89 -76.74 15.46
C GLU A 645 1.91 -75.20 15.62
N ASP A 646 0.74 -74.65 15.98
CA ASP A 646 0.51 -73.19 16.21
C ASP A 646 1.39 -72.62 17.32
N LYS A 647 2.05 -71.47 17.04
CA LYS A 647 2.65 -70.55 18.02
C LYS A 647 1.79 -69.25 18.11
N GLU A 648 1.30 -68.96 19.32
CA GLU A 648 0.49 -67.77 19.64
C GLU A 648 1.17 -66.47 19.19
N GLN A 649 0.42 -65.69 18.47
CA GLN A 649 0.84 -64.35 17.97
C GLN A 649 0.45 -63.26 18.98
N THR A 650 1.43 -62.58 19.57
CA THR A 650 1.22 -61.42 20.41
C THR A 650 0.76 -60.21 19.55
N SER A 651 -0.39 -59.67 19.87
CA SER A 651 -1.00 -58.55 19.12
C SER A 651 -0.80 -57.19 19.82
N LEU A 652 -0.24 -56.22 19.11
CA LEU A 652 -0.18 -54.81 19.55
C LEU A 652 -1.48 -54.07 19.19
N ARG A 653 -2.09 -53.38 20.14
CA ARG A 653 -3.29 -52.55 19.91
C ARG A 653 -3.05 -51.07 20.24
N VAL A 654 -3.60 -50.17 19.42
CA VAL A 654 -3.52 -48.72 19.59
C VAL A 654 -4.92 -48.12 19.55
N TYR A 655 -5.27 -47.33 20.57
CA TYR A 655 -6.58 -46.70 20.66
C TYR A 655 -6.53 -45.40 21.49
N PRO A 656 -7.42 -44.39 21.22
CA PRO A 656 -8.32 -44.37 20.07
C PRO A 656 -7.56 -44.17 18.75
N ASN A 657 -8.09 -44.67 17.68
CA ASN A 657 -7.59 -44.38 16.32
C ASN A 657 -8.80 -44.34 15.37
N PRO A 658 -9.22 -43.15 14.88
CA PRO A 658 -8.54 -41.85 14.97
C PRO A 658 -8.44 -41.27 16.39
N PHE A 659 -7.46 -40.38 16.60
CA PHE A 659 -7.18 -39.72 17.89
C PHE A 659 -7.05 -38.19 17.75
N ASN A 660 -7.21 -37.49 18.89
CA ASN A 660 -6.98 -36.05 18.94
C ASN A 660 -5.55 -35.74 19.41
N ASP A 661 -5.24 -35.95 20.69
CA ASP A 661 -3.94 -35.53 21.25
C ASP A 661 -3.15 -36.71 21.83
N VAL A 662 -3.80 -37.81 22.13
CA VAL A 662 -3.21 -38.92 22.87
C VAL A 662 -3.67 -40.25 22.34
N ILE A 663 -2.75 -41.21 22.24
CA ILE A 663 -3.04 -42.61 21.94
C ILE A 663 -2.57 -43.50 23.09
N ASN A 664 -3.31 -44.59 23.34
CA ASN A 664 -2.89 -45.66 24.21
C ASN A 664 -2.35 -46.81 23.38
N ILE A 665 -1.27 -47.40 23.84
CA ILE A 665 -0.62 -48.50 23.18
C ILE A 665 -0.67 -49.68 24.16
N ASP A 666 -1.45 -50.69 23.77
CA ASP A 666 -1.57 -51.91 24.58
C ASP A 666 -0.48 -52.90 24.19
N THR A 667 0.54 -52.96 25.02
CA THR A 667 1.71 -53.86 24.85
C THR A 667 2.10 -54.45 26.18
N ASP A 668 2.47 -55.72 26.19
CA ASP A 668 2.94 -56.41 27.38
C ASP A 668 4.41 -56.13 27.71
N GLN A 669 5.11 -55.38 26.86
CA GLN A 669 6.53 -55.11 27.00
C GLN A 669 6.82 -53.72 27.56
N SER A 670 7.63 -53.59 28.59
CA SER A 670 8.20 -52.37 29.12
C SER A 670 9.52 -52.03 28.38
N ASN A 671 9.70 -50.78 27.96
CA ASN A 671 10.87 -50.22 27.30
C ASN A 671 10.98 -50.49 25.77
N ALA A 672 9.89 -50.35 25.04
CA ALA A 672 9.92 -50.34 23.57
C ALA A 672 10.31 -48.94 23.04
N MET A 673 11.02 -48.91 21.92
CA MET A 673 11.21 -47.67 21.15
C MET A 673 10.05 -47.47 20.18
N TYR A 674 9.67 -46.23 19.96
CA TYR A 674 8.71 -45.89 18.91
C TYR A 674 9.25 -44.86 17.92
N ALA A 675 8.78 -44.91 16.70
CA ALA A 675 8.97 -43.88 15.70
C ALA A 675 7.65 -43.61 14.97
N ILE A 676 7.39 -42.33 14.66
CA ILE A 676 6.22 -41.92 13.89
C ILE A 676 6.71 -41.27 12.60
N THR A 677 6.19 -41.71 11.48
CA THR A 677 6.48 -41.16 10.16
C THR A 677 5.22 -40.60 9.52
N ASP A 678 5.35 -39.50 8.79
CA ASP A 678 4.28 -38.98 7.95
C ASP A 678 4.10 -39.82 6.67
N ILE A 679 3.11 -39.48 5.86
CA ILE A 679 2.81 -40.19 4.60
C ILE A 679 3.95 -40.16 3.56
N SER A 680 4.90 -39.24 3.69
CA SER A 680 6.09 -39.15 2.83
C SER A 680 7.25 -40.04 3.30
N GLY A 681 7.06 -40.73 4.44
CA GLY A 681 8.10 -41.55 5.07
C GLY A 681 9.08 -40.76 5.94
N ARG A 682 8.88 -39.43 6.12
CA ARG A 682 9.70 -38.62 6.99
C ARG A 682 9.36 -38.87 8.45
N ARG A 683 10.37 -39.15 9.27
CA ARG A 683 10.21 -39.32 10.71
C ARG A 683 9.87 -37.98 11.37
N VAL A 684 8.72 -37.89 12.04
CA VAL A 684 8.19 -36.68 12.67
C VAL A 684 8.29 -36.73 14.19
N LYS A 685 8.35 -37.91 14.79
CA LYS A 685 8.55 -38.10 16.23
C LYS A 685 9.16 -39.47 16.54
N GLU A 686 9.99 -39.54 17.58
CA GLU A 686 10.52 -40.80 18.09
C GLU A 686 10.81 -40.69 19.59
N GLY A 687 10.93 -41.83 20.26
CA GLY A 687 11.25 -41.86 21.68
C GLY A 687 11.14 -43.27 22.29
N MET A 688 11.28 -43.35 23.61
CA MET A 688 11.05 -44.55 24.39
C MET A 688 9.63 -44.58 24.90
N LEU A 689 8.98 -45.74 24.77
CA LEU A 689 7.62 -45.94 25.27
C LEU A 689 7.70 -46.37 26.77
N ASN A 690 7.83 -45.33 27.63
CA ASN A 690 7.96 -45.55 29.07
C ASN A 690 6.61 -45.69 29.82
N GLN A 691 5.53 -45.35 29.13
CA GLN A 691 4.14 -45.45 29.59
C GLN A 691 3.26 -45.97 28.45
N ARG A 692 2.16 -46.61 28.80
CA ARG A 692 1.19 -47.13 27.80
C ARG A 692 0.42 -46.02 27.06
N GLN A 693 0.77 -44.77 27.28
CA GLN A 693 0.13 -43.59 26.71
C GLN A 693 1.16 -42.69 26.03
N LEU A 694 0.89 -42.30 24.79
CA LEU A 694 1.75 -41.41 24.01
C LEU A 694 1.02 -40.09 23.65
N SER A 695 1.56 -38.98 24.08
CA SER A 695 1.05 -37.67 23.74
C SER A 695 1.59 -37.19 22.38
N LEU A 696 0.68 -36.84 21.48
CA LEU A 696 0.93 -36.49 20.09
C LEU A 696 0.25 -35.14 19.73
N ASN A 697 0.13 -34.24 20.70
CA ASN A 697 -0.47 -32.92 20.54
C ASN A 697 0.32 -31.98 19.60
N ASP A 698 1.58 -32.31 19.35
CA ASP A 698 2.51 -31.57 18.48
C ASP A 698 2.43 -32.01 17.00
N LEU A 699 1.65 -33.04 16.66
CA LEU A 699 1.40 -33.43 15.29
C LEU A 699 0.20 -32.67 14.71
N SER A 700 0.25 -32.36 13.42
CA SER A 700 -0.89 -31.84 12.68
C SER A 700 -1.94 -32.88 12.41
N SER A 701 -3.19 -32.50 12.09
CA SER A 701 -4.19 -33.46 11.62
C SER A 701 -3.70 -34.17 10.36
N GLY A 702 -3.83 -35.50 10.33
CA GLY A 702 -3.30 -36.29 9.22
C GLY A 702 -3.10 -37.75 9.53
N THR A 703 -2.62 -38.49 8.54
CA THR A 703 -2.30 -39.93 8.64
C THR A 703 -0.80 -40.10 8.88
N TYR A 704 -0.47 -41.00 9.81
CA TYR A 704 0.90 -41.33 10.19
C TYR A 704 1.08 -42.84 10.34
N THR A 705 2.31 -43.29 10.27
CA THR A 705 2.67 -44.68 10.61
C THR A 705 3.42 -44.66 11.94
N LEU A 706 2.85 -45.34 12.94
CA LEU A 706 3.51 -45.63 14.20
C LEU A 706 4.25 -46.95 14.07
N GLN A 707 5.54 -46.93 14.29
CA GLN A 707 6.39 -48.13 14.42
C GLN A 707 6.77 -48.29 15.89
N VAL A 708 6.62 -49.51 16.41
CA VAL A 708 7.02 -49.88 17.77
C VAL A 708 8.03 -51.01 17.68
N PHE A 709 9.21 -50.78 18.23
CA PHE A 709 10.34 -51.68 18.22
C PHE A 709 10.48 -52.34 19.60
N THR A 710 10.23 -53.60 19.66
CA THR A 710 10.40 -54.39 20.91
C THR A 710 11.60 -55.36 20.76
N SER A 711 11.98 -56.02 21.83
CA SER A 711 13.04 -57.01 21.81
C SER A 711 12.67 -58.27 21.02
N GLU A 712 11.36 -58.51 20.79
CA GLU A 712 10.86 -59.75 20.19
C GLU A 712 10.27 -59.51 18.78
N ALA A 713 9.73 -58.32 18.49
CA ALA A 713 9.11 -58.03 17.21
C ALA A 713 9.08 -56.50 16.92
N ASN A 714 8.96 -56.17 15.65
CA ASN A 714 8.70 -54.81 15.19
C ASN A 714 7.27 -54.71 14.66
N PHE A 715 6.52 -53.74 15.13
CA PHE A 715 5.13 -53.51 14.72
C PHE A 715 5.02 -52.22 13.96
N ALA A 716 4.19 -52.14 12.94
CA ALA A 716 3.86 -50.94 12.22
C ALA A 716 2.34 -50.81 12.11
N LEU A 717 1.80 -49.68 12.54
CA LEU A 717 0.37 -49.42 12.61
C LEU A 717 0.05 -48.03 12.04
N LYS A 718 -0.98 -47.97 11.24
CA LYS A 718 -1.51 -46.70 10.75
C LYS A 718 -2.29 -46.03 11.87
N ILE A 719 -1.96 -44.77 12.17
CA ILE A 719 -2.66 -43.90 13.11
C ILE A 719 -3.15 -42.64 12.41
N VAL A 720 -4.32 -42.15 12.80
CA VAL A 720 -4.95 -40.98 12.17
C VAL A 720 -5.24 -39.95 13.24
N LYS A 721 -4.63 -38.74 13.11
CA LYS A 721 -4.92 -37.60 13.95
C LYS A 721 -6.03 -36.75 13.32
N GLN A 722 -7.07 -36.45 14.11
CA GLN A 722 -8.18 -35.59 13.73
C GLN A 722 -7.87 -34.12 13.94
#